data_bf0626ea041b162162da51225e0fa073
#
_entry.id   bf0626ea041b162162da51225e0fa073
#
_cell.length_a   1.000
_cell.length_b   1.000
_cell.length_c   1.000
_cell.angle_alpha   90.00
_cell.angle_beta   90.00
_cell.angle_gamma   90.00
#
_symmetry.space_group_name_H-M   'P 1'
#
loop_
_entity.id
_entity.type
_entity.pdbx_description
1 polymer ?
#
loop_
_entity_poly.entity_id
_entity_poly.type
_entity_poly.pdbx_seq_one_letter_code
_entity_poly.pdbx_strand_id
1 'polypeptide(L)'
;MAAVRDIGPEELARRSAALNRQMRLAAPFGSAPSPHYDPLPAPLTTSEFATLEAGLLQRARLLNAALEDLYGKQTLLHEGYFPPALVLGNQHFLRSLHTGRPLGFPRLSFYAADVIRGPDGRFQVLRDHTGIIPGLGHALSLRRLAASTVPELFRTGGLRSLRPAREMLVDHLQRGAQGGLVAVLSAGVASPAEALDMMDDALLARALGVLLIEPGDLATRNGALHMKTLSGLLHVATLIRGLSGIELDPLEQGGRPGAGIPGAFGAIRAGVLTMLNAPGSALLEAPELAGYIEPLFERLLGETPLLPTATGDSAKNASKAPFVTGTNLVSMPILFRLYAWHDGDDWQVLPGGLGFGLEQGSLEQTNLAQSAMVTGMKDVWVLDADEPRVITGAALAEPLERIKFLAAAHLPSRVADNLFWLGRSVERLESASRLLMLALPRLESGTSLPRDIAERALIARCLAQAGLLPAELAGGSVSGRLLRSTLARRKPVTGLLKEVARLVNAASERLSPSMLATVRFALHQASEALPNEETALPSMLSFAATFAGIAAENMSRDGGWLFLEMGRRLERGETLSASLAILLNGPPERLEPGMALGIELADSVLSYDLRHAGILAPAPVLAMLLADPGNPRSLAYQCTALHSCLERLGADDDAESARLLQQEAVNLAGRTSELAAPLSGIGARLRLLSDRVHRRFFTLLPEAHQLEDEEMLEAAQ
;
A
#
# COMPACT_ATOMS: atom_id res chain seq x y z
N MET A 1 34.57 -12.10 -11.11
CA MET A 1 34.79 -11.59 -12.50
C MET A 1 34.76 -12.73 -13.53
N ALA A 2 35.40 -13.89 -13.33
CA ALA A 2 35.32 -15.00 -14.31
C ALA A 2 33.86 -15.43 -14.54
N ALA A 3 33.12 -15.79 -13.49
CA ALA A 3 31.71 -16.19 -13.58
C ALA A 3 30.78 -15.13 -14.21
N VAL A 4 31.10 -13.85 -14.11
CA VAL A 4 30.35 -12.77 -14.78
C VAL A 4 30.60 -12.76 -16.29
N ARG A 5 31.85 -13.05 -16.70
CA ARG A 5 32.20 -13.15 -18.14
C ARG A 5 31.49 -14.33 -18.81
N ASP A 6 31.27 -15.42 -18.08
CA ASP A 6 30.63 -16.63 -18.57
C ASP A 6 29.11 -16.43 -18.84
N ILE A 7 28.46 -15.47 -18.16
CA ILE A 7 27.02 -15.18 -18.33
C ILE A 7 26.75 -14.48 -19.67
N GLY A 8 27.65 -13.64 -20.15
CA GLY A 8 27.49 -12.86 -21.38
C GLY A 8 26.57 -11.62 -21.23
N PRO A 9 26.77 -10.61 -22.10
CA PRO A 9 26.11 -9.30 -21.95
C PRO A 9 24.59 -9.32 -22.18
N GLU A 10 24.12 -10.08 -23.16
CA GLU A 10 22.67 -10.17 -23.46
C GLU A 10 21.91 -10.89 -22.32
N GLU A 11 22.51 -11.93 -21.75
CA GLU A 11 21.91 -12.64 -20.63
C GLU A 11 21.88 -11.75 -19.36
N LEU A 12 22.93 -11.00 -19.10
CA LEU A 12 22.96 -10.02 -18.00
C LEU A 12 21.87 -8.95 -18.18
N ALA A 13 21.67 -8.45 -19.39
CA ALA A 13 20.59 -7.49 -19.69
C ALA A 13 19.21 -8.10 -19.44
N ARG A 14 18.97 -9.36 -19.86
CA ARG A 14 17.70 -10.07 -19.58
C ARG A 14 17.48 -10.27 -18.10
N ARG A 15 18.50 -10.65 -17.33
CA ARG A 15 18.44 -10.84 -15.88
C ARG A 15 18.24 -9.54 -15.15
N SER A 16 18.88 -8.45 -15.59
CA SER A 16 18.63 -7.10 -15.07
C SER A 16 17.16 -6.70 -15.27
N ALA A 17 16.60 -6.90 -16.46
CA ALA A 17 15.19 -6.63 -16.73
C ALA A 17 14.25 -7.50 -15.87
N ALA A 18 14.59 -8.77 -15.61
CA ALA A 18 13.83 -9.67 -14.75
C ALA A 18 13.86 -9.23 -13.30
N LEU A 19 15.04 -8.87 -12.75
CA LEU A 19 15.21 -8.36 -11.40
C LEU A 19 14.40 -7.07 -11.19
N ASN A 20 14.50 -6.14 -12.13
CA ASN A 20 13.77 -4.88 -12.10
C ASN A 20 12.24 -5.08 -12.12
N ARG A 21 11.74 -6.07 -12.88
CA ARG A 21 10.33 -6.45 -12.84
C ARG A 21 9.93 -7.03 -11.49
N GLN A 22 10.73 -7.95 -10.93
CA GLN A 22 10.46 -8.57 -9.64
C GLN A 22 10.44 -7.54 -8.50
N MET A 23 11.40 -6.60 -8.50
CA MET A 23 11.43 -5.52 -7.51
C MET A 23 10.19 -4.61 -7.62
N ARG A 24 9.78 -4.24 -8.85
CA ARG A 24 8.53 -3.49 -9.07
C ARG A 24 7.28 -4.23 -8.60
N LEU A 25 7.24 -5.55 -8.76
CA LEU A 25 6.15 -6.38 -8.25
C LEU A 25 6.17 -6.51 -6.72
N ALA A 26 7.35 -6.52 -6.13
CA ALA A 26 7.50 -6.54 -4.67
C ALA A 26 7.08 -5.23 -4.00
N ALA A 27 7.09 -4.12 -4.74
CA ALA A 27 6.73 -2.80 -4.25
C ALA A 27 5.43 -2.32 -4.88
N PRO A 28 4.36 -2.21 -4.12
CA PRO A 28 3.00 -2.03 -4.63
C PRO A 28 2.64 -0.61 -5.11
N PHE A 29 3.56 0.32 -5.22
CA PHE A 29 3.25 1.74 -5.43
C PHE A 29 3.36 2.21 -6.89
N GLY A 30 2.24 2.24 -7.57
CA GLY A 30 1.85 3.10 -8.68
C GLY A 30 2.76 3.16 -9.92
N SER A 31 2.55 4.21 -10.64
CA SER A 31 3.35 4.67 -11.79
C SER A 31 4.58 5.48 -11.39
N ALA A 32 4.97 5.47 -10.11
CA ALA A 32 6.17 6.14 -9.66
C ALA A 32 7.41 5.56 -10.34
N PRO A 33 8.38 6.38 -10.72
CA PRO A 33 9.63 5.90 -11.26
C PRO A 33 10.28 4.95 -10.24
N SER A 34 10.61 3.75 -10.69
CA SER A 34 11.29 2.73 -9.88
C SER A 34 12.80 2.88 -10.06
N PRO A 35 13.61 2.76 -9.01
CA PRO A 35 15.05 2.74 -9.16
C PRO A 35 15.48 1.59 -10.08
N HIS A 36 16.63 1.76 -10.72
CA HIS A 36 17.25 0.68 -11.47
C HIS A 36 17.98 -0.26 -10.50
N TYR A 37 17.75 -1.56 -10.60
CA TYR A 37 18.42 -2.57 -9.81
C TYR A 37 19.40 -3.36 -10.66
N ASP A 38 20.66 -3.32 -10.25
CA ASP A 38 21.74 -4.00 -10.95
C ASP A 38 21.89 -5.44 -10.44
N PRO A 39 21.92 -6.45 -11.31
CA PRO A 39 22.04 -7.85 -10.89
C PRO A 39 23.42 -8.21 -10.38
N LEU A 40 24.45 -7.43 -10.67
CA LEU A 40 25.82 -7.70 -10.24
C LEU A 40 26.05 -7.15 -8.83
N PRO A 41 26.52 -7.96 -7.86
CA PRO A 41 26.78 -7.51 -6.52
C PRO A 41 28.02 -6.60 -6.43
N ALA A 42 28.12 -5.87 -5.34
CA ALA A 42 29.31 -5.14 -4.91
C ALA A 42 30.01 -5.96 -3.81
N PRO A 43 31.12 -6.66 -4.08
CA PRO A 43 31.75 -7.51 -3.11
C PRO A 43 32.64 -6.73 -2.14
N LEU A 44 32.60 -7.12 -0.85
CA LEU A 44 33.54 -6.76 0.21
C LEU A 44 34.21 -8.04 0.71
N THR A 45 35.49 -7.99 0.96
CA THR A 45 36.21 -9.08 1.62
C THR A 45 35.89 -9.11 3.10
N THR A 46 36.13 -10.26 3.79
CA THR A 46 35.97 -10.39 5.25
C THR A 46 36.76 -9.34 6.02
N SER A 47 38.01 -9.06 5.62
CA SER A 47 38.86 -8.06 6.26
C SER A 47 38.36 -6.63 6.06
N GLU A 48 37.90 -6.29 4.85
CA GLU A 48 37.30 -4.98 4.57
C GLU A 48 36.02 -4.77 5.40
N PHE A 49 35.18 -5.81 5.45
CA PHE A 49 33.97 -5.74 6.24
C PHE A 49 34.23 -5.63 7.73
N ALA A 50 35.24 -6.36 8.29
CA ALA A 50 35.59 -6.23 9.69
C ALA A 50 36.06 -4.80 10.07
N THR A 51 36.78 -4.13 9.17
CA THR A 51 37.18 -2.72 9.37
C THR A 51 35.96 -1.80 9.35
N LEU A 52 35.03 -2.01 8.39
CA LEU A 52 33.78 -1.27 8.29
C LEU A 52 32.89 -1.50 9.49
N GLU A 53 32.74 -2.75 9.93
CA GLU A 53 31.94 -3.14 11.09
C GLU A 53 32.41 -2.42 12.34
N ALA A 54 33.72 -2.52 12.67
CA ALA A 54 34.29 -1.85 13.83
C ALA A 54 34.06 -0.33 13.79
N GLY A 55 34.27 0.30 12.64
CA GLY A 55 34.10 1.75 12.49
C GLY A 55 32.63 2.18 12.54
N LEU A 56 31.70 1.39 11.98
CA LEU A 56 30.27 1.64 12.10
C LEU A 56 29.76 1.55 13.53
N LEU A 57 30.20 0.51 14.28
CA LEU A 57 29.87 0.35 15.69
C LEU A 57 30.38 1.51 16.53
N GLN A 58 31.63 1.93 16.31
CA GLN A 58 32.21 3.08 16.99
C GLN A 58 31.41 4.36 16.71
N ARG A 59 31.09 4.61 15.43
CA ARG A 59 30.41 5.85 15.01
C ARG A 59 28.96 5.87 15.49
N ALA A 60 28.25 4.73 15.47
CA ALA A 60 26.88 4.62 16.00
C ALA A 60 26.83 4.92 17.51
N ARG A 61 27.78 4.39 18.30
CA ARG A 61 27.92 4.71 19.73
C ARG A 61 28.17 6.19 19.97
N LEU A 62 29.06 6.79 19.18
CA LEU A 62 29.35 8.22 19.24
C LEU A 62 28.12 9.09 18.99
N LEU A 63 27.43 8.83 17.87
CA LEU A 63 26.28 9.63 17.45
C LEU A 63 25.10 9.48 18.43
N ASN A 64 24.88 8.29 18.97
CA ASN A 64 23.87 8.11 20.03
C ASN A 64 24.25 8.88 21.30
N ALA A 65 25.51 8.82 21.74
CA ALA A 65 25.98 9.56 22.92
C ALA A 65 25.85 11.08 22.72
N ALA A 66 26.17 11.58 21.52
CA ALA A 66 25.98 13.00 21.17
C ALA A 66 24.50 13.42 21.20
N LEU A 67 23.59 12.61 20.66
CA LEU A 67 22.15 12.87 20.74
C LEU A 67 21.63 12.85 22.18
N GLU A 68 22.05 11.88 22.99
CA GLU A 68 21.68 11.81 24.39
C GLU A 68 22.14 13.04 25.18
N ASP A 69 23.37 13.58 24.91
CA ASP A 69 23.85 14.80 25.51
C ASP A 69 23.06 16.03 25.06
N LEU A 70 22.87 16.21 23.73
CA LEU A 70 22.19 17.36 23.14
C LEU A 70 20.73 17.49 23.58
N TYR A 71 20.03 16.39 23.78
CA TYR A 71 18.67 16.34 24.31
C TYR A 71 18.60 16.14 25.83
N GLY A 72 19.74 16.00 26.48
CA GLY A 72 19.90 15.82 27.93
C GLY A 72 20.57 17.03 28.59
N LYS A 73 21.81 16.84 29.04
CA LYS A 73 22.58 17.85 29.79
C LYS A 73 23.14 19.00 28.95
N GLN A 74 23.24 18.82 27.64
CA GLN A 74 23.81 19.78 26.70
C GLN A 74 25.27 20.18 27.00
N THR A 75 26.03 19.23 27.55
CA THR A 75 27.43 19.44 27.93
C THR A 75 28.29 19.83 26.71
N LEU A 76 28.02 19.21 25.56
CA LEU A 76 28.71 19.51 24.30
C LEU A 76 28.50 20.94 23.81
N LEU A 77 27.31 21.54 24.10
CA LEU A 77 27.05 22.95 23.81
C LEU A 77 27.79 23.85 24.80
N HIS A 78 27.76 23.52 26.10
CA HIS A 78 28.43 24.30 27.13
C HIS A 78 29.96 24.30 26.99
N GLU A 79 30.52 23.19 26.55
CA GLU A 79 31.96 23.03 26.31
C GLU A 79 32.41 23.57 24.95
N GLY A 80 31.48 23.99 24.08
CA GLY A 80 31.78 24.61 22.80
C GLY A 80 32.12 23.61 21.68
N TYR A 81 31.83 22.33 21.83
CA TYR A 81 31.98 21.34 20.76
C TYR A 81 31.02 21.56 19.59
N PHE A 82 29.82 22.05 19.85
CA PHE A 82 28.87 22.50 18.84
C PHE A 82 28.51 23.98 19.07
N PRO A 83 28.46 24.79 18.00
CA PRO A 83 27.88 26.14 18.07
C PRO A 83 26.38 26.05 18.42
N PRO A 84 25.93 26.70 19.52
CA PRO A 84 24.51 26.64 19.92
C PRO A 84 23.54 27.09 18.83
N ALA A 85 23.92 28.05 18.00
CA ALA A 85 23.08 28.53 16.90
C ALA A 85 22.80 27.46 15.85
N LEU A 86 23.78 26.59 15.55
CA LEU A 86 23.64 25.50 14.58
C LEU A 86 22.78 24.35 15.12
N VAL A 87 22.75 24.14 16.44
CA VAL A 87 21.96 23.09 17.07
C VAL A 87 20.57 23.61 17.39
N LEU A 88 20.47 24.65 18.19
CA LEU A 88 19.18 25.15 18.70
C LEU A 88 18.35 25.87 17.63
N GLY A 89 19.00 26.38 16.58
CA GLY A 89 18.36 26.99 15.40
C GLY A 89 17.99 25.98 14.30
N ASN A 90 18.42 24.72 14.42
CA ASN A 90 18.10 23.70 13.43
C ASN A 90 16.66 23.21 13.58
N GLN A 91 15.95 23.07 12.45
CA GLN A 91 14.56 22.59 12.42
C GLN A 91 14.40 21.16 12.98
N HIS A 92 15.46 20.34 12.92
CA HIS A 92 15.46 18.98 13.45
C HIS A 92 15.76 18.92 14.95
N PHE A 93 16.11 20.05 15.60
CA PHE A 93 16.16 20.11 17.05
C PHE A 93 14.76 20.32 17.63
N LEU A 94 14.12 19.24 18.03
CA LEU A 94 12.75 19.24 18.55
C LEU A 94 12.72 19.58 20.05
N ARG A 95 12.55 20.86 20.37
CA ARG A 95 12.60 21.39 21.74
C ARG A 95 11.66 20.66 22.71
N SER A 96 10.49 20.24 22.25
CA SER A 96 9.50 19.50 23.04
C SER A 96 9.98 18.13 23.52
N LEU A 97 11.02 17.56 22.88
CA LEU A 97 11.65 16.31 23.28
C LEU A 97 12.95 16.50 24.08
N HIS A 98 13.36 17.75 24.37
CA HIS A 98 14.39 18.06 25.34
C HIS A 98 13.78 18.05 26.73
N THR A 99 13.80 16.89 27.38
CA THR A 99 13.16 16.67 28.70
C THR A 99 14.15 16.68 29.86
N GLY A 100 15.45 16.75 29.58
CA GLY A 100 16.50 16.56 30.57
C GLY A 100 16.55 15.15 31.19
N ARG A 101 15.76 14.23 30.68
CA ARG A 101 15.67 12.81 31.12
C ARG A 101 15.81 11.90 29.90
N PRO A 102 16.40 10.68 30.06
CA PRO A 102 16.38 9.65 29.02
C PRO A 102 14.95 9.27 28.62
N LEU A 103 14.74 8.89 27.37
CA LEU A 103 13.43 8.45 26.86
C LEU A 103 13.04 7.01 27.27
N GLY A 104 13.93 6.25 27.90
CA GLY A 104 13.75 4.83 28.19
C GLY A 104 14.14 3.88 27.05
N PHE A 105 14.56 4.42 25.92
CA PHE A 105 15.15 3.73 24.79
C PHE A 105 16.21 4.63 24.14
N PRO A 106 17.20 4.07 23.39
CA PRO A 106 18.24 4.85 22.73
C PRO A 106 17.65 5.83 21.73
N ARG A 107 18.15 7.07 21.68
CA ARG A 107 17.71 8.05 20.68
C ARG A 107 18.05 7.63 19.28
N LEU A 108 19.16 6.94 19.11
CA LEU A 108 19.57 6.28 17.89
C LEU A 108 19.46 4.78 18.08
N SER A 109 18.48 4.15 17.44
CA SER A 109 18.28 2.70 17.46
C SER A 109 18.71 2.03 16.17
N PHE A 110 18.63 2.80 15.06
CA PHE A 110 19.14 2.41 13.75
C PHE A 110 20.15 3.45 13.26
N TYR A 111 21.18 2.99 12.62
CA TYR A 111 22.19 3.83 11.99
C TYR A 111 22.50 3.32 10.59
N ALA A 112 22.64 4.22 9.63
CA ALA A 112 23.24 3.90 8.35
C ALA A 112 24.34 4.90 8.01
N ALA A 113 25.39 4.42 7.34
CA ALA A 113 26.46 5.25 6.83
C ALA A 113 26.61 5.08 5.33
N ASP A 114 26.72 6.19 4.63
CA ASP A 114 27.19 6.23 3.25
C ASP A 114 28.72 6.30 3.26
N VAL A 115 29.34 5.24 2.76
CA VAL A 115 30.79 5.03 2.82
C VAL A 115 31.35 4.96 1.42
N ILE A 116 32.48 5.62 1.19
CA ILE A 116 33.25 5.51 -0.04
C ILE A 116 34.60 4.84 0.25
N ARG A 117 35.15 4.16 -0.76
CA ARG A 117 36.52 3.66 -0.73
C ARG A 117 37.38 4.63 -1.53
N GLY A 118 38.34 5.26 -0.88
CA GLY A 118 39.32 6.13 -1.51
C GLY A 118 40.29 5.38 -2.45
N PRO A 119 41.10 6.11 -3.21
CA PRO A 119 42.08 5.52 -4.12
C PRO A 119 43.22 4.77 -3.38
N ASP A 120 43.43 5.08 -2.12
CA ASP A 120 44.36 4.39 -1.19
C ASP A 120 43.78 3.09 -0.60
N GLY A 121 42.55 2.75 -0.96
CA GLY A 121 41.83 1.58 -0.46
C GLY A 121 41.18 1.79 0.91
N ARG A 122 41.34 2.94 1.58
CA ARG A 122 40.75 3.24 2.88
C ARG A 122 39.29 3.66 2.73
N PHE A 123 38.46 3.25 3.69
CA PHE A 123 37.08 3.64 3.76
C PHE A 123 36.91 4.95 4.54
N GLN A 124 35.96 5.78 4.06
CA GLN A 124 35.63 7.08 4.66
C GLN A 124 34.11 7.26 4.64
N VAL A 125 33.55 7.88 5.68
CA VAL A 125 32.12 8.17 5.78
C VAL A 125 31.82 9.48 5.07
N LEU A 126 30.94 9.44 4.09
CA LEU A 126 30.46 10.61 3.37
C LEU A 126 29.24 11.24 4.05
N ARG A 127 28.35 10.41 4.60
CA ARG A 127 27.13 10.86 5.29
C ARG A 127 26.76 9.87 6.39
N ASP A 128 26.20 10.40 7.46
CA ASP A 128 25.51 9.67 8.52
C ASP A 128 24.01 9.79 8.33
N HIS A 129 23.28 8.69 8.53
CA HIS A 129 21.81 8.66 8.57
C HIS A 129 21.40 8.26 9.99
N THR A 130 20.85 9.23 10.71
CA THR A 130 20.43 9.10 12.11
C THR A 130 18.93 9.33 12.30
N GLY A 131 18.27 9.87 11.30
CA GLY A 131 16.83 10.14 11.31
C GLY A 131 16.02 8.94 10.81
N ILE A 132 15.57 9.03 9.57
CA ILE A 132 14.99 7.91 8.82
C ILE A 132 16.13 7.10 8.23
N ILE A 133 16.01 5.78 8.25
CA ILE A 133 17.06 4.90 7.70
C ILE A 133 16.67 4.46 6.29
N PRO A 134 17.17 5.13 5.25
CA PRO A 134 16.72 4.87 3.90
C PRO A 134 17.39 3.63 3.30
N GLY A 135 16.59 2.78 2.65
CA GLY A 135 17.08 1.67 1.83
C GLY A 135 17.25 0.34 2.56
N LEU A 136 16.95 0.22 3.85
CA LEU A 136 17.08 -1.05 4.58
C LEU A 136 16.12 -2.12 4.02
N GLY A 137 14.88 -1.74 3.68
CA GLY A 137 13.92 -2.62 3.03
C GLY A 137 14.39 -3.09 1.66
N HIS A 138 15.01 -2.19 0.89
CA HIS A 138 15.64 -2.53 -0.40
C HIS A 138 16.81 -3.50 -0.21
N ALA A 139 17.69 -3.29 0.76
CA ALA A 139 18.84 -4.16 1.01
C ALA A 139 18.41 -5.61 1.30
N LEU A 140 17.43 -5.78 2.19
CA LEU A 140 16.90 -7.10 2.54
C LEU A 140 16.17 -7.78 1.38
N SER A 141 15.41 -7.02 0.60
CA SER A 141 14.64 -7.54 -0.53
C SER A 141 15.52 -7.84 -1.75
N LEU A 142 16.48 -6.96 -2.05
CA LEU A 142 17.39 -7.12 -3.18
C LEU A 142 18.27 -8.36 -3.01
N ARG A 143 18.81 -8.63 -1.81
CA ARG A 143 19.57 -9.84 -1.51
C ARG A 143 18.79 -11.11 -1.85
N ARG A 144 17.51 -11.17 -1.47
CA ARG A 144 16.66 -12.32 -1.72
C ARG A 144 16.41 -12.53 -3.23
N LEU A 145 16.17 -11.46 -3.98
CA LEU A 145 15.90 -11.53 -5.41
C LEU A 145 17.17 -11.71 -6.25
N ALA A 146 18.28 -11.10 -5.87
CA ALA A 146 19.56 -11.29 -6.52
C ALA A 146 20.03 -12.75 -6.46
N ALA A 147 19.76 -13.45 -5.34
CA ALA A 147 20.06 -14.88 -5.19
C ALA A 147 19.39 -15.75 -6.26
N SER A 148 18.17 -15.42 -6.68
CA SER A 148 17.45 -16.13 -7.72
C SER A 148 17.84 -15.67 -9.13
N THR A 149 18.34 -14.44 -9.27
CA THR A 149 18.68 -13.84 -10.58
C THR A 149 20.05 -14.26 -11.09
N VAL A 150 21.03 -14.38 -10.18
CA VAL A 150 22.41 -14.77 -10.52
C VAL A 150 22.90 -15.91 -9.61
N PRO A 151 22.25 -17.08 -9.64
CA PRO A 151 22.54 -18.19 -8.74
C PRO A 151 23.96 -18.74 -8.90
N GLU A 152 24.59 -18.56 -10.06
CA GLU A 152 25.96 -18.97 -10.32
C GLU A 152 26.95 -18.25 -9.42
N LEU A 153 26.72 -16.95 -9.15
CA LEU A 153 27.56 -16.16 -8.27
C LEU A 153 27.43 -16.59 -6.80
N PHE A 154 26.22 -17.02 -6.40
CA PHE A 154 25.98 -17.57 -5.06
C PHE A 154 26.67 -18.91 -4.82
N ARG A 155 26.86 -19.72 -5.86
CA ARG A 155 27.49 -21.06 -5.74
C ARG A 155 29.02 -21.00 -5.63
N THR A 156 29.64 -19.94 -6.13
CA THR A 156 31.10 -19.87 -6.29
C THR A 156 31.83 -19.27 -5.08
N GLY A 157 31.15 -18.65 -4.11
CA GLY A 157 31.76 -18.00 -2.96
C GLY A 157 31.01 -18.27 -1.66
N GLY A 158 31.73 -18.37 -0.53
CA GLY A 158 31.13 -18.21 0.79
C GLY A 158 30.54 -16.80 0.86
N LEU A 159 29.23 -16.68 1.02
CA LEU A 159 28.54 -15.40 1.18
C LEU A 159 27.93 -15.35 2.58
N ARG A 160 28.26 -14.32 3.35
CA ARG A 160 27.69 -14.12 4.68
C ARG A 160 26.18 -13.89 4.58
N SER A 161 25.41 -14.71 5.30
CA SER A 161 23.95 -14.68 5.27
C SER A 161 23.40 -13.45 6.01
N LEU A 162 22.36 -12.81 5.48
CA LEU A 162 21.61 -11.75 6.19
C LEU A 162 20.57 -12.32 7.16
N ARG A 163 20.27 -13.61 7.09
CA ARG A 163 19.20 -14.23 7.85
C ARG A 163 19.39 -14.11 9.36
N PRO A 164 20.55 -14.48 9.96
CA PRO A 164 20.75 -14.36 11.41
C PRO A 164 20.57 -12.92 11.91
N ALA A 165 21.14 -11.95 11.19
CA ALA A 165 21.02 -10.53 11.54
C ALA A 165 19.57 -10.05 11.51
N ARG A 166 18.80 -10.45 10.47
CA ARG A 166 17.37 -10.14 10.38
C ARG A 166 16.57 -10.77 11.51
N GLU A 167 16.84 -12.04 11.85
CA GLU A 167 16.16 -12.75 12.94
C GLU A 167 16.43 -12.08 14.29
N MET A 168 17.68 -11.70 14.57
CA MET A 168 18.03 -10.92 15.77
C MET A 168 17.28 -9.59 15.85
N LEU A 169 17.18 -8.87 14.73
CA LEU A 169 16.44 -7.61 14.66
C LEU A 169 14.95 -7.83 14.94
N VAL A 170 14.31 -8.82 14.33
CA VAL A 170 12.91 -9.15 14.57
C VAL A 170 12.66 -9.53 16.02
N ASP A 171 13.51 -10.38 16.60
CA ASP A 171 13.43 -10.78 18.01
C ASP A 171 13.58 -9.59 18.97
N HIS A 172 14.49 -8.65 18.67
CA HIS A 172 14.66 -7.42 19.44
C HIS A 172 13.40 -6.55 19.41
N LEU A 173 12.83 -6.31 18.22
CA LEU A 173 11.62 -5.49 18.05
C LEU A 173 10.44 -6.10 18.80
N GLN A 174 10.27 -7.41 18.74
CA GLN A 174 9.16 -8.12 19.42
C GLN A 174 9.30 -8.10 20.94
N ARG A 175 10.52 -8.29 21.45
CA ARG A 175 10.78 -8.20 22.90
C ARG A 175 10.53 -6.78 23.44
N GLY A 176 10.96 -5.76 22.71
CA GLY A 176 10.77 -4.36 23.09
C GLY A 176 9.29 -3.94 23.13
N ALA A 177 8.45 -4.57 22.34
CA ALA A 177 7.03 -4.24 22.27
C ALA A 177 6.17 -4.77 23.44
N GLN A 178 6.70 -5.66 24.28
CA GLN A 178 6.02 -6.21 25.47
C GLN A 178 4.57 -6.68 25.22
N GLY A 179 4.29 -7.20 24.03
CA GLY A 179 2.96 -7.66 23.62
C GLY A 179 2.13 -6.62 22.88
N GLY A 180 2.56 -5.38 22.77
CA GLY A 180 1.95 -4.37 21.89
C GLY A 180 2.35 -4.54 20.41
N LEU A 181 1.73 -3.78 19.54
CA LEU A 181 2.01 -3.82 18.11
C LEU A 181 3.35 -3.17 17.77
N VAL A 182 4.12 -3.83 16.90
CA VAL A 182 5.25 -3.26 16.16
C VAL A 182 4.79 -2.97 14.73
N ALA A 183 5.08 -1.79 14.20
CA ALA A 183 4.73 -1.43 12.83
C ALA A 183 5.77 -0.50 12.18
N VAL A 184 5.78 -0.47 10.86
CA VAL A 184 6.48 0.56 10.08
C VAL A 184 5.49 1.66 9.75
N LEU A 185 5.82 2.89 10.15
CA LEU A 185 5.04 4.08 9.85
C LEU A 185 5.52 4.70 8.53
N SER A 186 4.65 4.75 7.55
CA SER A 186 4.91 5.40 6.27
C SER A 186 4.20 6.74 6.15
N ALA A 187 4.78 7.68 5.42
CA ALA A 187 4.22 9.03 5.26
C ALA A 187 2.94 9.09 4.41
N GLY A 188 2.64 8.04 3.63
CA GLY A 188 1.60 8.11 2.60
C GLY A 188 2.10 8.78 1.30
N VAL A 189 1.39 8.62 0.17
CA VAL A 189 1.82 9.18 -1.13
C VAL A 189 1.37 10.61 -1.29
N ALA A 190 2.31 11.56 -1.24
CA ALA A 190 2.05 12.96 -1.61
C ALA A 190 2.84 13.41 -2.85
N SER A 191 4.00 12.78 -3.14
CA SER A 191 4.83 13.13 -4.30
C SER A 191 5.58 11.94 -4.88
N PRO A 192 6.05 12.01 -6.15
CA PRO A 192 6.89 10.96 -6.75
C PRO A 192 8.23 10.72 -6.02
N ALA A 193 8.77 11.73 -5.33
CA ALA A 193 10.00 11.58 -4.55
C ALA A 193 9.76 10.74 -3.28
N GLU A 194 8.63 10.93 -2.62
CA GLU A 194 8.20 10.17 -1.44
C GLU A 194 7.84 8.72 -1.78
N ALA A 195 7.54 8.44 -3.04
CA ALA A 195 7.21 7.09 -3.49
C ALA A 195 8.36 6.09 -3.33
N LEU A 196 9.63 6.55 -3.39
CA LEU A 196 10.79 5.69 -3.15
C LEU A 196 10.92 5.31 -1.67
N ASP A 197 10.71 6.27 -0.78
CA ASP A 197 10.77 6.05 0.67
C ASP A 197 9.63 5.12 1.11
N MET A 198 8.42 5.33 0.59
CA MET A 198 7.29 4.43 0.83
C MET A 198 7.52 3.02 0.31
N MET A 199 8.19 2.88 -0.84
CA MET A 199 8.60 1.59 -1.37
C MET A 199 9.54 0.88 -0.40
N ASP A 200 10.49 1.60 0.18
CA ASP A 200 11.42 1.06 1.18
C ASP A 200 10.68 0.65 2.45
N ASP A 201 9.77 1.48 2.96
CA ASP A 201 8.93 1.19 4.13
C ASP A 201 8.12 -0.10 3.93
N ALA A 202 7.51 -0.27 2.76
CA ALA A 202 6.73 -1.46 2.44
C ALA A 202 7.59 -2.72 2.32
N LEU A 203 8.77 -2.61 1.72
CA LEU A 203 9.75 -3.69 1.63
C LEU A 203 10.28 -4.06 3.02
N LEU A 204 10.52 -3.07 3.87
CA LEU A 204 10.97 -3.25 5.25
C LEU A 204 9.90 -3.95 6.09
N ALA A 205 8.67 -3.44 6.07
CA ALA A 205 7.56 -4.06 6.79
C ALA A 205 7.38 -5.53 6.41
N ARG A 206 7.43 -5.82 5.11
CA ARG A 206 7.35 -7.21 4.59
C ARG A 206 8.56 -8.06 5.01
N ALA A 207 9.78 -7.52 4.97
CA ALA A 207 10.99 -8.25 5.35
C ALA A 207 11.01 -8.59 6.84
N LEU A 208 10.47 -7.72 7.69
CA LEU A 208 10.38 -7.89 9.14
C LEU A 208 9.12 -8.65 9.58
N GLY A 209 8.12 -8.82 8.70
CA GLY A 209 6.84 -9.45 9.03
C GLY A 209 5.95 -8.59 9.95
N VAL A 210 6.09 -7.26 9.86
CA VAL A 210 5.29 -6.30 10.63
C VAL A 210 4.31 -5.53 9.73
N LEU A 211 3.36 -4.82 10.33
CA LEU A 211 2.39 -4.03 9.58
C LEU A 211 3.03 -2.76 9.02
N LEU A 212 2.62 -2.38 7.80
CA LEU A 212 2.79 -1.05 7.26
C LEU A 212 1.55 -0.24 7.61
N ILE A 213 1.72 0.92 8.23
CA ILE A 213 0.62 1.80 8.66
C ILE A 213 0.91 3.25 8.28
N GLU A 214 -0.14 4.02 8.10
CA GLU A 214 -0.09 5.45 7.82
C GLU A 214 -0.59 6.25 9.04
N PRO A 215 -0.28 7.56 9.18
CA PRO A 215 -0.79 8.38 10.27
C PRO A 215 -2.31 8.32 10.44
N GLY A 216 -3.06 8.20 9.33
CA GLY A 216 -4.51 8.05 9.33
C GLY A 216 -5.04 6.77 10.00
N ASP A 217 -4.21 5.72 10.11
CA ASP A 217 -4.57 4.47 10.79
C ASP A 217 -4.43 4.56 12.32
N LEU A 218 -3.89 5.67 12.82
CA LEU A 218 -3.52 5.84 14.23
C LEU A 218 -4.44 6.82 14.96
N ALA A 219 -4.56 6.64 16.26
CA ALA A 219 -5.21 7.55 17.18
C ALA A 219 -4.50 7.56 18.53
N THR A 220 -4.31 8.73 19.11
CA THR A 220 -3.82 8.87 20.48
C THR A 220 -5.02 8.91 21.43
N ARG A 221 -5.05 7.99 22.38
CA ARG A 221 -6.10 7.91 23.41
C ARG A 221 -5.49 7.63 24.78
N ASN A 222 -5.89 8.37 25.80
CA ASN A 222 -5.38 8.23 27.17
C ASN A 222 -3.84 8.30 27.24
N GLY A 223 -3.21 9.13 26.40
CA GLY A 223 -1.76 9.29 26.35
C GLY A 223 -0.98 8.16 25.65
N ALA A 224 -1.65 7.14 25.14
CA ALA A 224 -1.05 6.04 24.40
C ALA A 224 -1.50 6.04 22.92
N LEU A 225 -0.66 5.46 22.06
CA LEU A 225 -0.94 5.35 20.64
C LEU A 225 -1.63 4.03 20.32
N HIS A 226 -2.67 4.11 19.50
CA HIS A 226 -3.46 2.95 19.10
C HIS A 226 -3.65 2.93 17.58
N MET A 227 -3.63 1.74 17.01
CA MET A 227 -4.05 1.49 15.63
C MET A 227 -5.56 1.22 15.61
N LYS A 228 -6.25 1.88 14.68
CA LYS A 228 -7.67 1.65 14.41
C LYS A 228 -7.84 0.35 13.64
N THR A 229 -8.51 -0.63 14.24
CA THR A 229 -8.79 -1.92 13.61
C THR A 229 -10.29 -2.19 13.58
N LEU A 230 -10.70 -3.19 12.84
CA LEU A 230 -12.10 -3.62 12.76
C LEU A 230 -12.68 -4.11 14.12
N SER A 231 -11.81 -4.58 15.01
CA SER A 231 -12.15 -5.05 16.35
C SER A 231 -11.93 -4.00 17.45
N GLY A 232 -11.66 -2.74 17.07
CA GLY A 232 -11.42 -1.63 18.01
C GLY A 232 -9.99 -1.10 17.95
N LEU A 233 -9.55 -0.52 19.06
CA LEU A 233 -8.24 0.12 19.19
C LEU A 233 -7.20 -0.89 19.68
N LEU A 234 -6.13 -1.07 18.91
CA LEU A 234 -5.00 -1.92 19.27
C LEU A 234 -3.80 -1.07 19.68
N HIS A 235 -3.26 -1.30 20.88
CA HIS A 235 -2.12 -0.54 21.39
C HIS A 235 -0.87 -0.73 20.52
N VAL A 236 -0.26 0.39 20.11
CA VAL A 236 0.99 0.44 19.36
C VAL A 236 2.13 0.78 20.31
N ALA A 237 3.00 -0.19 20.55
CA ALA A 237 4.14 -0.03 21.46
C ALA A 237 5.40 0.49 20.75
N THR A 238 5.63 0.07 19.52
CA THR A 238 6.86 0.40 18.78
C THR A 238 6.55 0.77 17.34
N LEU A 239 7.11 1.89 16.88
CA LEU A 239 7.08 2.34 15.48
C LEU A 239 8.48 2.47 14.92
N ILE A 240 8.73 1.84 13.76
CA ILE A 240 9.86 2.15 12.89
C ILE A 240 9.42 3.30 11.99
N ARG A 241 10.16 4.40 12.02
CA ARG A 241 9.69 5.68 11.47
C ARG A 241 10.14 5.88 10.03
N GLY A 242 9.19 5.91 9.09
CA GLY A 242 9.36 6.39 7.72
C GLY A 242 8.89 7.84 7.50
N LEU A 243 8.52 8.55 8.58
CA LEU A 243 8.07 9.94 8.56
C LEU A 243 9.08 10.85 9.27
N SER A 244 9.31 12.06 8.73
CA SER A 244 10.22 13.03 9.34
C SER A 244 9.73 13.45 10.75
N GLY A 245 10.68 13.64 11.67
CA GLY A 245 10.36 14.07 13.04
C GLY A 245 9.63 15.41 13.12
N ILE A 246 9.90 16.32 12.17
CA ILE A 246 9.25 17.64 12.08
C ILE A 246 7.80 17.57 11.60
N GLU A 247 7.40 16.48 10.99
CA GLU A 247 6.03 16.25 10.48
C GLU A 247 5.24 15.29 11.37
N LEU A 248 5.88 14.73 12.41
CA LEU A 248 5.32 13.61 13.17
C LEU A 248 4.16 14.02 14.06
N ASP A 249 4.26 15.14 14.77
CA ASP A 249 3.20 15.60 15.69
C ASP A 249 2.71 17.01 15.32
N PRO A 250 1.57 17.13 14.61
CA PRO A 250 1.04 18.41 14.17
C PRO A 250 0.61 19.34 15.31
N LEU A 251 0.34 18.82 16.51
CA LEU A 251 -0.03 19.65 17.66
C LEU A 251 1.17 20.42 18.20
N GLU A 252 2.37 19.87 18.11
CA GLU A 252 3.58 20.48 18.66
C GLU A 252 4.47 21.13 17.60
N GLN A 253 4.33 20.73 16.32
CA GLN A 253 5.17 21.22 15.22
C GLN A 253 4.42 22.08 14.19
N GLY A 254 3.09 22.23 14.31
CA GLY A 254 2.32 23.06 13.39
C GLY A 254 2.22 22.50 11.97
N GLY A 255 2.13 21.19 11.84
CA GLY A 255 2.01 20.48 10.54
C GLY A 255 0.69 20.71 9.82
N ARG A 256 0.61 20.19 8.59
CA ARG A 256 -0.61 20.24 7.78
C ARG A 256 -1.73 19.44 8.45
N PRO A 257 -2.98 19.87 8.39
CA PRO A 257 -4.13 19.08 8.85
C PRO A 257 -4.15 17.70 8.16
N GLY A 258 -4.25 16.63 8.95
CA GLY A 258 -4.25 15.25 8.46
C GLY A 258 -2.86 14.63 8.22
N ALA A 259 -1.78 15.39 8.35
CA ALA A 259 -0.42 14.85 8.37
C ALA A 259 0.03 14.58 9.82
N GLY A 260 0.82 13.52 10.01
CA GLY A 260 1.37 13.15 11.31
C GLY A 260 0.35 12.54 12.28
N ILE A 261 0.78 12.39 13.54
CA ILE A 261 0.05 11.69 14.58
C ILE A 261 -0.13 12.67 15.76
N PRO A 262 -1.30 13.30 15.94
CA PRO A 262 -1.54 14.23 17.04
C PRO A 262 -1.29 13.57 18.40
N GLY A 263 -0.41 14.19 19.22
CA GLY A 263 -0.06 13.71 20.57
C GLY A 263 1.00 12.60 20.61
N ALA A 264 1.66 12.27 19.50
CA ALA A 264 2.74 11.30 19.46
C ALA A 264 3.91 11.65 20.39
N PHE A 265 4.30 12.93 20.46
CA PHE A 265 5.38 13.37 21.34
C PHE A 265 5.01 13.20 22.82
N GLY A 266 3.73 13.38 23.16
CA GLY A 266 3.23 13.10 24.52
C GLY A 266 3.42 11.64 24.90
N ALA A 267 3.07 10.70 24.00
CA ALA A 267 3.24 9.26 24.20
C ALA A 267 4.71 8.85 24.32
N ILE A 268 5.59 9.46 23.51
CA ILE A 268 7.05 9.23 23.59
C ILE A 268 7.61 9.72 24.93
N ARG A 269 7.26 10.94 25.36
CA ARG A 269 7.70 11.50 26.67
C ARG A 269 7.20 10.69 27.87
N ALA A 270 6.02 10.11 27.74
CA ALA A 270 5.45 9.22 28.76
C ALA A 270 6.07 7.82 28.78
N GLY A 271 6.91 7.49 27.80
CA GLY A 271 7.57 6.17 27.68
C GLY A 271 6.60 5.03 27.27
N VAL A 272 5.42 5.35 26.76
CA VAL A 272 4.42 4.36 26.31
C VAL A 272 4.49 4.09 24.80
N LEU A 273 5.28 4.86 24.07
CA LEU A 273 5.59 4.67 22.67
C LEU A 273 7.09 4.71 22.44
N THR A 274 7.64 3.63 21.91
CA THR A 274 9.00 3.56 21.40
C THR A 274 9.02 3.93 19.92
N MET A 275 9.82 4.94 19.55
CA MET A 275 9.96 5.40 18.18
C MET A 275 11.41 5.18 17.71
N LEU A 276 11.58 4.40 16.68
CA LEU A 276 12.90 4.04 16.12
C LEU A 276 13.09 4.73 14.75
N ASN A 277 14.00 5.70 14.56
CA ASN A 277 14.78 6.40 15.61
C ASN A 277 13.93 7.46 16.30
N ALA A 278 14.37 7.92 17.48
CA ALA A 278 13.66 8.99 18.18
C ALA A 278 13.51 10.24 17.29
N PRO A 279 12.36 10.94 17.31
CA PRO A 279 12.23 12.19 16.59
C PRO A 279 13.28 13.19 17.06
N GLY A 280 13.86 13.93 16.12
CA GLY A 280 14.96 14.86 16.38
C GLY A 280 16.36 14.27 16.18
N SER A 281 16.49 12.95 15.99
CA SER A 281 17.78 12.31 15.72
C SER A 281 18.43 12.78 14.40
N ALA A 282 17.63 13.19 13.41
CA ALA A 282 18.12 13.76 12.15
C ALA A 282 18.91 15.08 12.32
N LEU A 283 18.98 15.63 13.53
CA LEU A 283 19.81 16.80 13.84
C LEU A 283 21.27 16.61 13.39
N LEU A 284 21.84 15.43 13.63
CA LEU A 284 23.25 15.16 13.29
C LEU A 284 23.49 14.86 11.80
N GLU A 285 22.43 14.84 10.97
CA GLU A 285 22.54 14.74 9.50
C GLU A 285 22.80 16.11 8.85
N ALA A 286 22.68 17.20 9.62
CA ALA A 286 22.85 18.55 9.11
C ALA A 286 24.29 18.75 8.60
N PRO A 287 24.48 19.14 7.32
CA PRO A 287 25.83 19.30 6.73
C PRO A 287 26.69 20.28 7.50
N GLU A 288 26.08 21.29 8.13
CA GLU A 288 26.76 22.31 8.93
C GLU A 288 27.38 21.73 10.20
N LEU A 289 26.90 20.57 10.67
CA LEU A 289 27.40 19.90 11.87
C LEU A 289 28.47 18.85 11.55
N ALA A 290 28.63 18.43 10.29
CA ALA A 290 29.54 17.36 9.90
C ALA A 290 30.98 17.59 10.35
N GLY A 291 31.47 18.85 10.25
CA GLY A 291 32.83 19.21 10.68
C GLY A 291 33.08 19.17 12.18
N TYR A 292 32.03 19.07 12.99
CA TYR A 292 32.12 19.02 14.46
C TYR A 292 32.05 17.59 15.02
N ILE A 293 31.85 16.58 14.19
CA ILE A 293 31.69 15.18 14.64
C ILE A 293 33.02 14.54 15.06
N GLU A 294 34.11 14.76 14.30
CA GLU A 294 35.38 14.09 14.57
C GLU A 294 35.99 14.39 15.94
N PRO A 295 35.99 15.65 16.47
CA PRO A 295 36.49 15.92 17.83
C PRO A 295 35.71 15.20 18.93
N LEU A 296 34.49 14.75 18.68
CA LEU A 296 33.68 14.05 19.66
C LEU A 296 34.15 12.63 19.95
N PHE A 297 34.90 11.99 19.04
CA PHE A 297 35.46 10.66 19.28
C PHE A 297 36.35 10.64 20.52
N GLU A 298 37.29 11.56 20.61
CA GLU A 298 38.15 11.69 21.77
C GLU A 298 37.36 12.11 23.02
N ARG A 299 36.42 13.09 22.84
CA ARG A 299 35.65 13.66 23.98
C ARG A 299 34.68 12.68 24.60
N LEU A 300 33.95 11.90 23.82
CA LEU A 300 32.87 11.03 24.29
C LEU A 300 33.30 9.58 24.44
N LEU A 301 34.25 9.11 23.62
CA LEU A 301 34.65 7.71 23.61
C LEU A 301 36.11 7.51 24.11
N GLY A 302 36.96 8.55 24.11
CA GLY A 302 38.38 8.43 24.34
C GLY A 302 39.11 7.66 23.24
N GLU A 303 38.58 7.66 22.03
CA GLU A 303 39.03 6.87 20.89
C GLU A 303 39.35 7.76 19.69
N THR A 304 40.20 7.29 18.78
CA THR A 304 40.40 7.91 17.46
C THR A 304 39.43 7.32 16.45
N PRO A 305 38.94 8.08 15.43
CA PRO A 305 37.99 7.57 14.45
C PRO A 305 38.59 6.46 13.58
N LEU A 306 37.93 5.30 13.57
CA LEU A 306 38.30 4.17 12.70
C LEU A 306 37.84 4.42 11.25
N LEU A 307 36.72 5.12 11.06
CA LEU A 307 36.23 5.58 9.77
C LEU A 307 36.17 7.12 9.79
N PRO A 308 37.18 7.82 9.20
CA PRO A 308 37.18 9.28 9.14
C PRO A 308 36.09 9.79 8.19
N THR A 309 35.70 11.05 8.37
CA THR A 309 34.77 11.74 7.50
C THR A 309 35.45 12.06 6.16
N ALA A 310 34.77 11.80 5.05
CA ALA A 310 35.29 12.06 3.72
C ALA A 310 35.37 13.57 3.46
N THR A 311 36.46 13.99 2.81
CA THR A 311 36.60 15.35 2.29
C THR A 311 36.11 15.43 0.84
N GLY A 312 35.82 16.65 0.32
CA GLY A 312 35.29 16.81 -1.04
C GLY A 312 36.21 16.22 -2.13
N ASP A 313 37.52 16.20 -1.92
CA ASP A 313 38.49 15.61 -2.87
C ASP A 313 38.51 14.08 -2.80
N SER A 314 38.31 13.48 -1.64
CA SER A 314 38.19 12.04 -1.46
C SER A 314 36.96 11.49 -2.21
N ALA A 315 35.86 12.22 -2.15
CA ALA A 315 34.62 11.85 -2.78
C ALA A 315 34.76 11.79 -4.33
N LYS A 316 35.49 12.72 -4.94
CA LYS A 316 35.73 12.72 -6.40
C LYS A 316 36.52 11.51 -6.91
N ASN A 317 37.29 10.87 -6.05
CA ASN A 317 38.20 9.75 -6.37
C ASN A 317 37.72 8.41 -5.81
N ALA A 318 36.42 8.24 -5.56
CA ALA A 318 35.86 6.99 -5.08
C ALA A 318 36.17 5.81 -6.02
N SER A 319 36.38 4.63 -5.45
CA SER A 319 36.60 3.41 -6.22
C SER A 319 35.42 3.11 -7.13
N LYS A 320 35.68 2.45 -8.27
CA LYS A 320 34.64 2.15 -9.27
C LYS A 320 34.21 0.69 -9.23
N ALA A 321 32.97 0.46 -9.59
CA ALA A 321 32.38 -0.88 -9.76
C ALA A 321 31.70 -0.99 -11.13
N PRO A 322 31.58 -2.21 -11.71
CA PRO A 322 30.86 -2.45 -12.94
C PRO A 322 29.36 -2.39 -12.72
N PHE A 323 28.63 -1.67 -13.56
CA PHE A 323 27.15 -1.61 -13.61
C PHE A 323 26.64 -2.05 -14.97
N VAL A 324 25.49 -2.74 -14.99
CA VAL A 324 24.83 -3.20 -16.22
C VAL A 324 23.95 -2.06 -16.74
N THR A 325 24.28 -1.55 -17.93
CA THR A 325 23.49 -0.52 -18.61
C THR A 325 23.12 -1.03 -20.02
N GLY A 326 21.88 -1.47 -20.17
CA GLY A 326 21.49 -2.21 -21.39
C GLY A 326 22.31 -3.48 -21.54
N THR A 327 23.02 -3.62 -22.65
CA THR A 327 23.95 -4.75 -22.93
C THR A 327 25.41 -4.43 -22.58
N ASN A 328 25.69 -3.27 -21.98
CA ASN A 328 27.05 -2.84 -21.67
C ASN A 328 27.35 -2.92 -20.17
N LEU A 329 28.64 -3.13 -19.85
CA LEU A 329 29.16 -2.96 -18.51
C LEU A 329 29.89 -1.60 -18.43
N VAL A 330 29.36 -0.71 -17.60
CA VAL A 330 29.95 0.62 -17.38
C VAL A 330 30.59 0.66 -16.01
N SER A 331 31.83 1.15 -15.92
CA SER A 331 32.53 1.30 -14.64
C SER A 331 32.22 2.67 -14.06
N MET A 332 31.49 2.70 -12.94
CA MET A 332 31.05 3.93 -12.26
C MET A 332 31.60 3.99 -10.83
N PRO A 333 31.86 5.19 -10.28
CA PRO A 333 32.15 5.32 -8.85
C PRO A 333 31.03 4.72 -8.01
N ILE A 334 31.39 4.02 -6.93
CA ILE A 334 30.42 3.36 -6.05
C ILE A 334 30.46 3.92 -4.64
N LEU A 335 29.29 4.12 -4.08
CA LEU A 335 29.05 4.42 -2.67
C LEU A 335 28.38 3.20 -2.03
N PHE A 336 28.81 2.86 -0.81
CA PHE A 336 28.24 1.78 -0.02
C PHE A 336 27.39 2.36 1.10
N ARG A 337 26.10 1.96 1.19
CA ARG A 337 25.28 2.23 2.37
C ARG A 337 25.22 0.99 3.22
N LEU A 338 25.73 1.10 4.43
CA LEU A 338 25.81 0.02 5.40
C LEU A 338 24.94 0.35 6.61
N TYR A 339 24.43 -0.68 7.29
CA TYR A 339 23.39 -0.54 8.32
C TYR A 339 23.85 -1.17 9.64
N ALA A 340 23.53 -0.49 10.74
CA ALA A 340 23.67 -0.99 12.10
C ALA A 340 22.39 -0.72 12.91
N TRP A 341 22.13 -1.53 13.92
CA TRP A 341 21.03 -1.32 14.87
C TRP A 341 21.47 -1.67 16.28
N HIS A 342 20.84 -1.07 17.27
CA HIS A 342 21.01 -1.36 18.68
C HIS A 342 20.06 -2.48 19.09
N ASP A 343 20.55 -3.58 19.68
CA ASP A 343 19.73 -4.76 20.01
C ASP A 343 19.20 -4.75 21.47
N GLY A 344 19.40 -3.64 22.15
CA GLY A 344 19.06 -3.44 23.56
C GLY A 344 20.31 -3.42 24.45
N ASP A 345 21.32 -4.20 24.13
CA ASP A 345 22.56 -4.30 24.90
C ASP A 345 23.73 -3.64 24.16
N ASP A 346 23.89 -3.91 22.88
CA ASP A 346 24.99 -3.38 22.06
C ASP A 346 24.53 -3.15 20.60
N TRP A 347 25.44 -2.65 19.78
CA TRP A 347 25.21 -2.41 18.37
C TRP A 347 25.55 -3.65 17.54
N GLN A 348 24.73 -3.92 16.53
CA GLN A 348 24.90 -4.97 15.55
C GLN A 348 25.00 -4.38 14.14
N VAL A 349 25.78 -4.99 13.24
CA VAL A 349 25.92 -4.56 11.85
C VAL A 349 25.34 -5.60 10.91
N LEU A 350 24.58 -5.15 9.90
CA LEU A 350 24.08 -6.00 8.85
C LEU A 350 25.25 -6.44 7.95
N PRO A 351 25.49 -7.75 7.73
CA PRO A 351 26.59 -8.22 6.88
C PRO A 351 26.25 -8.08 5.38
N GLY A 352 25.97 -6.84 4.98
CA GLY A 352 25.54 -6.44 3.64
C GLY A 352 25.12 -4.99 3.60
N GLY A 353 24.43 -4.60 2.53
CA GLY A 353 23.98 -3.22 2.34
C GLY A 353 23.59 -2.94 0.90
N LEU A 354 23.61 -1.66 0.53
CA LEU A 354 23.36 -1.19 -0.83
C LEU A 354 24.58 -0.51 -1.42
N GLY A 355 24.86 -0.79 -2.70
CA GLY A 355 25.84 -0.06 -3.49
C GLY A 355 25.12 0.87 -4.48
N PHE A 356 25.47 2.14 -4.51
CA PHE A 356 24.91 3.12 -5.44
C PHE A 356 25.96 3.55 -6.46
N GLY A 357 25.61 3.50 -7.76
CA GLY A 357 26.42 4.12 -8.80
C GLY A 357 26.30 5.65 -8.72
N LEU A 358 27.40 6.34 -8.90
CA LEU A 358 27.42 7.80 -8.85
C LEU A 358 27.79 8.36 -10.23
N GLU A 359 27.08 9.39 -10.68
CA GLU A 359 27.49 10.15 -11.86
C GLU A 359 28.70 11.03 -11.52
N GLN A 360 29.59 11.18 -12.49
CA GLN A 360 30.77 12.05 -12.32
C GLN A 360 30.32 13.50 -12.09
N GLY A 361 30.70 14.06 -10.93
CA GLY A 361 30.38 15.44 -10.53
C GLY A 361 29.19 15.61 -9.59
N SER A 362 28.44 14.56 -9.28
CA SER A 362 27.18 14.65 -8.50
C SER A 362 27.34 14.49 -6.97
N LEU A 363 28.55 14.34 -6.46
CA LEU A 363 28.82 14.00 -5.04
C LEU A 363 28.51 15.13 -4.04
N GLU A 364 28.51 16.38 -4.46
CA GLU A 364 28.21 17.52 -3.57
C GLU A 364 26.71 17.82 -3.43
N GLN A 365 25.88 17.39 -4.38
CA GLN A 365 24.44 17.70 -4.43
C GLN A 365 23.54 16.47 -4.47
N THR A 366 24.04 15.27 -4.21
CA THR A 366 23.33 14.04 -4.52
C THR A 366 22.17 13.80 -3.57
N ASN A 367 20.96 14.04 -4.07
CA ASN A 367 19.80 13.29 -3.67
C ASN A 367 20.00 11.85 -4.14
N LEU A 368 20.39 10.93 -3.22
CA LEU A 368 20.69 9.53 -3.54
C LEU A 368 19.48 8.77 -4.15
N ALA A 369 18.26 9.25 -3.87
CA ALA A 369 17.07 8.77 -4.57
C ALA A 369 17.16 9.05 -6.08
N GLN A 370 17.65 10.21 -6.47
CA GLN A 370 17.85 10.59 -7.87
C GLN A 370 18.97 9.75 -8.53
N SER A 371 20.05 9.50 -7.81
CA SER A 371 21.16 8.65 -8.29
C SER A 371 20.74 7.18 -8.43
N ALA A 372 19.97 6.65 -7.50
CA ALA A 372 19.44 5.30 -7.59
C ALA A 372 18.52 5.09 -8.81
N MET A 373 17.85 6.15 -9.24
CA MET A 373 16.98 6.14 -10.42
C MET A 373 17.76 6.15 -11.75
N VAL A 374 18.88 6.86 -11.78
CA VAL A 374 19.64 7.09 -13.02
C VAL A 374 20.74 6.05 -13.21
N THR A 375 21.52 5.78 -12.16
CA THR A 375 22.74 4.97 -12.26
C THR A 375 22.62 3.54 -11.74
N GLY A 376 21.66 3.29 -10.85
CA GLY A 376 21.37 1.96 -10.34
C GLY A 376 21.86 1.69 -8.91
N MET A 377 21.20 0.69 -8.34
CA MET A 377 21.38 0.18 -6.98
C MET A 377 21.74 -1.31 -7.04
N LYS A 378 22.71 -1.76 -6.25
CA LYS A 378 23.16 -3.15 -6.20
C LYS A 378 23.31 -3.68 -4.78
N ASP A 379 23.21 -5.00 -4.65
CA ASP A 379 23.42 -5.70 -3.37
C ASP A 379 24.91 -5.71 -2.99
N VAL A 380 25.21 -5.43 -1.74
CA VAL A 380 26.59 -5.50 -1.17
C VAL A 380 26.79 -6.87 -0.55
N TRP A 381 27.78 -7.61 -1.03
CA TRP A 381 28.10 -8.96 -0.59
C TRP A 381 29.35 -9.00 0.28
N VAL A 382 29.25 -9.55 1.47
CA VAL A 382 30.39 -9.86 2.33
C VAL A 382 30.82 -11.30 2.02
N LEU A 383 31.99 -11.43 1.44
CA LEU A 383 32.57 -12.73 1.07
C LEU A 383 33.32 -13.35 2.25
N ASP A 384 32.90 -14.53 2.66
CA ASP A 384 33.51 -15.29 3.72
C ASP A 384 33.85 -16.69 3.23
N ALA A 385 35.14 -17.03 3.20
CA ALA A 385 35.59 -18.33 2.71
C ALA A 385 35.27 -19.48 3.69
N ASP A 386 35.06 -19.15 4.96
CA ASP A 386 34.88 -20.12 6.05
C ASP A 386 33.39 -20.36 6.37
N GLU A 387 32.46 -19.56 5.82
CA GLU A 387 31.04 -19.83 5.98
C GLU A 387 30.66 -21.15 5.28
N PRO A 388 30.01 -22.08 5.98
CA PRO A 388 29.58 -23.33 5.35
C PRO A 388 28.64 -23.02 4.17
N ARG A 389 28.87 -23.69 3.05
CA ARG A 389 27.99 -23.66 1.88
C ARG A 389 26.64 -24.25 2.24
N VAL A 390 25.81 -23.49 2.94
CA VAL A 390 24.51 -23.98 3.42
C VAL A 390 23.50 -23.96 2.28
N ILE A 391 23.53 -25.02 1.48
CA ILE A 391 22.32 -25.53 0.87
C ILE A 391 21.81 -26.60 1.84
N THR A 392 21.16 -26.24 2.90
CA THR A 392 20.54 -27.24 3.78
C THR A 392 19.05 -26.99 3.85
N GLY A 393 18.31 -28.06 3.55
CA GLY A 393 16.90 -28.19 3.88
C GLY A 393 16.59 -28.16 5.40
N ALA A 394 17.58 -27.84 6.24
CA ALA A 394 17.42 -27.65 7.68
C ALA A 394 16.64 -26.37 8.05
N ALA A 395 16.44 -25.45 7.10
CA ALA A 395 15.64 -24.24 7.31
C ALA A 395 14.13 -24.50 7.48
N LEU A 396 13.65 -25.74 7.31
CA LEU A 396 12.24 -26.11 7.47
C LEU A 396 11.89 -26.63 8.87
N ALA A 397 12.84 -26.68 9.80
CA ALA A 397 12.68 -27.28 11.12
C ALA A 397 12.51 -26.26 12.27
N GLU A 398 12.13 -25.00 11.99
CA GLU A 398 11.77 -24.10 13.08
C GLU A 398 10.36 -24.43 13.61
N PRO A 399 10.16 -24.46 14.94
CA PRO A 399 8.84 -24.66 15.52
C PRO A 399 7.90 -23.56 15.02
N LEU A 400 6.75 -23.92 14.47
CA LEU A 400 5.68 -23.02 14.04
C LEU A 400 5.20 -22.05 15.14
N GLU A 401 5.50 -22.35 16.41
CA GLU A 401 5.19 -21.52 17.57
C GLU A 401 5.92 -20.15 17.59
N ARG A 402 7.05 -20.01 16.88
CA ARG A 402 7.76 -18.73 16.75
C ARG A 402 7.18 -17.80 15.67
N ILE A 403 6.41 -18.35 14.74
CA ILE A 403 5.73 -17.55 13.71
C ILE A 403 4.38 -17.13 14.28
N LYS A 404 4.38 -16.13 15.15
CA LYS A 404 3.14 -15.45 15.49
C LYS A 404 2.70 -14.68 14.24
N PHE A 405 1.69 -15.20 13.54
CA PHE A 405 0.98 -14.52 12.45
C PHE A 405 0.22 -13.30 13.00
N LEU A 406 0.93 -12.29 13.46
CA LEU A 406 0.34 -11.05 13.98
C LEU A 406 -0.29 -10.20 12.87
N ALA A 407 0.17 -10.37 11.62
CA ALA A 407 -0.27 -9.51 10.53
C ALA A 407 -1.63 -9.90 9.92
N ALA A 408 -2.06 -11.17 10.02
CA ALA A 408 -3.31 -11.60 9.38
C ALA A 408 -4.57 -11.25 10.20
N ALA A 409 -4.43 -11.12 11.52
CA ALA A 409 -5.57 -10.87 12.42
C ALA A 409 -5.98 -9.38 12.50
N HIS A 410 -5.14 -8.43 12.06
CA HIS A 410 -5.34 -7.01 12.29
C HIS A 410 -5.36 -6.23 10.97
N LEU A 411 -6.54 -6.19 10.33
CA LEU A 411 -6.75 -5.35 9.16
C LEU A 411 -7.01 -3.90 9.62
N PRO A 412 -6.21 -2.90 9.20
CA PRO A 412 -6.52 -1.50 9.44
C PRO A 412 -7.87 -1.12 8.83
N SER A 413 -8.67 -0.35 9.55
CA SER A 413 -10.02 0.06 9.09
C SER A 413 -9.96 0.81 7.75
N ARG A 414 -8.94 1.64 7.52
CA ARG A 414 -8.70 2.37 6.26
C ARG A 414 -8.54 1.40 5.08
N VAL A 415 -7.80 0.32 5.27
CA VAL A 415 -7.56 -0.66 4.19
C VAL A 415 -8.82 -1.46 3.89
N ALA A 416 -9.60 -1.81 4.92
CA ALA A 416 -10.90 -2.43 4.76
C ALA A 416 -11.89 -1.53 4.01
N ASP A 417 -11.93 -0.23 4.35
CA ASP A 417 -12.72 0.79 3.67
C ASP A 417 -12.32 0.93 2.19
N ASN A 418 -11.02 1.02 1.89
CA ASN A 418 -10.52 1.06 0.51
C ASN A 418 -10.93 -0.18 -0.31
N LEU A 419 -10.86 -1.37 0.29
CA LEU A 419 -11.28 -2.62 -0.36
C LEU A 419 -12.79 -2.66 -0.60
N PHE A 420 -13.59 -2.21 0.37
CA PHE A 420 -15.03 -2.08 0.25
C PHE A 420 -15.43 -1.15 -0.91
N TRP A 421 -14.84 0.04 -0.95
CA TRP A 421 -15.09 1.01 -2.03
C TRP A 421 -14.52 0.55 -3.37
N LEU A 422 -13.42 -0.19 -3.38
CA LEU A 422 -12.89 -0.82 -4.59
C LEU A 422 -13.90 -1.80 -5.17
N GLY A 423 -14.48 -2.66 -4.33
CA GLY A 423 -15.54 -3.57 -4.73
C GLY A 423 -16.73 -2.84 -5.34
N ARG A 424 -17.22 -1.79 -4.69
CA ARG A 424 -18.32 -0.94 -5.20
C ARG A 424 -17.98 -0.28 -6.53
N SER A 425 -16.78 0.32 -6.63
CA SER A 425 -16.38 1.08 -7.82
C SER A 425 -16.18 0.20 -9.05
N VAL A 426 -15.66 -1.02 -8.88
CA VAL A 426 -15.53 -1.99 -9.99
C VAL A 426 -16.92 -2.42 -10.50
N GLU A 427 -17.85 -2.74 -9.60
CA GLU A 427 -19.22 -3.11 -9.99
C GLU A 427 -19.97 -1.95 -10.63
N ARG A 428 -19.77 -0.72 -10.16
CA ARG A 428 -20.35 0.49 -10.76
C ARG A 428 -19.81 0.72 -12.16
N LEU A 429 -18.49 0.50 -12.37
CA LEU A 429 -17.88 0.59 -13.70
C LEU A 429 -18.45 -0.49 -14.64
N GLU A 430 -18.56 -1.73 -14.16
CA GLU A 430 -19.16 -2.83 -14.93
C GLU A 430 -20.59 -2.53 -15.33
N SER A 431 -21.43 -2.12 -14.37
CA SER A 431 -22.85 -1.83 -14.59
C SER A 431 -23.07 -0.67 -15.57
N ALA A 432 -22.28 0.41 -15.42
CA ALA A 432 -22.30 1.54 -16.34
C ALA A 432 -21.91 1.14 -17.76
N SER A 433 -20.85 0.33 -17.90
CA SER A 433 -20.37 -0.13 -19.20
C SER A 433 -21.40 -1.05 -19.91
N ARG A 434 -22.01 -1.99 -19.16
CA ARG A 434 -23.09 -2.84 -19.68
C ARG A 434 -24.29 -2.02 -20.16
N LEU A 435 -24.74 -1.07 -19.34
CA LEU A 435 -25.88 -0.22 -19.69
C LEU A 435 -25.60 0.64 -20.93
N LEU A 436 -24.39 1.18 -21.08
CA LEU A 436 -23.97 1.93 -22.25
C LEU A 436 -23.87 1.05 -23.51
N MET A 437 -23.31 -0.15 -23.40
CA MET A 437 -23.24 -1.10 -24.53
C MET A 437 -24.63 -1.49 -25.02
N LEU A 438 -25.59 -1.64 -24.11
CA LEU A 438 -26.98 -1.92 -24.44
C LEU A 438 -27.68 -0.69 -25.05
N ALA A 439 -27.41 0.51 -24.52
CA ALA A 439 -28.12 1.75 -24.86
C ALA A 439 -27.71 2.34 -26.21
N LEU A 440 -26.40 2.40 -26.51
CA LEU A 440 -25.88 3.09 -27.69
C LEU A 440 -26.48 2.60 -29.00
N PRO A 441 -26.45 1.28 -29.32
CA PRO A 441 -27.03 0.79 -30.58
C PRO A 441 -28.53 1.06 -30.69
N ARG A 442 -29.28 0.95 -29.56
CA ARG A 442 -30.73 1.14 -29.55
C ARG A 442 -31.18 2.59 -29.68
N LEU A 443 -30.38 3.51 -29.16
CA LEU A 443 -30.63 4.95 -29.29
C LEU A 443 -30.22 5.52 -30.65
N GLU A 444 -29.42 4.77 -31.42
CA GLU A 444 -29.05 5.09 -32.79
C GLU A 444 -29.99 4.52 -33.84
N SER A 445 -30.66 3.42 -33.52
CA SER A 445 -31.66 2.83 -34.42
C SER A 445 -32.82 3.80 -34.64
N GLY A 446 -33.05 4.20 -35.88
CA GLY A 446 -34.09 5.18 -36.26
C GLY A 446 -35.50 4.61 -36.39
N THR A 447 -35.79 3.44 -35.82
CA THR A 447 -37.10 2.79 -35.90
C THR A 447 -38.12 3.51 -35.01
N SER A 448 -39.37 3.61 -35.50
CA SER A 448 -40.49 4.25 -34.83
C SER A 448 -41.57 3.26 -34.39
N LEU A 449 -41.23 1.98 -34.26
CA LEU A 449 -42.15 0.98 -33.75
C LEU A 449 -42.50 1.27 -32.29
N PRO A 450 -43.73 1.07 -31.85
CA PRO A 450 -44.13 1.31 -30.45
C PRO A 450 -43.25 0.61 -29.39
N ARG A 451 -42.82 -0.62 -29.70
CA ARG A 451 -41.89 -1.39 -28.87
C ARG A 451 -40.56 -0.69 -28.70
N ASP A 452 -39.96 -0.21 -29.80
CA ASP A 452 -38.65 0.44 -29.78
C ASP A 452 -38.69 1.80 -29.06
N ILE A 453 -39.82 2.52 -29.20
CA ILE A 453 -40.06 3.76 -28.44
C ILE A 453 -40.12 3.48 -26.94
N ALA A 454 -40.85 2.44 -26.54
CA ALA A 454 -40.95 2.03 -25.14
C ALA A 454 -39.60 1.60 -24.58
N GLU A 455 -38.82 0.82 -25.34
CA GLU A 455 -37.48 0.37 -24.98
C GLU A 455 -36.53 1.54 -24.77
N ARG A 456 -36.48 2.51 -25.71
CA ARG A 456 -35.63 3.70 -25.58
C ARG A 456 -36.02 4.56 -24.35
N ALA A 457 -37.31 4.67 -24.06
CA ALA A 457 -37.78 5.40 -22.89
C ALA A 457 -37.35 4.73 -21.58
N LEU A 458 -37.36 3.40 -21.51
CA LEU A 458 -36.86 2.65 -20.37
C LEU A 458 -35.34 2.80 -20.21
N ILE A 459 -34.58 2.70 -21.31
CA ILE A 459 -33.16 2.90 -21.35
C ILE A 459 -32.76 4.31 -20.85
N ALA A 460 -33.45 5.35 -21.34
CA ALA A 460 -33.19 6.74 -20.91
C ALA A 460 -33.38 6.92 -19.40
N ARG A 461 -34.40 6.28 -18.83
CA ARG A 461 -34.64 6.29 -17.37
C ARG A 461 -33.55 5.53 -16.59
N CYS A 462 -33.10 4.38 -17.09
CA CYS A 462 -32.01 3.63 -16.49
C CYS A 462 -30.70 4.41 -16.56
N LEU A 463 -30.39 5.07 -17.67
CA LEU A 463 -29.20 5.93 -17.81
C LEU A 463 -29.23 7.12 -16.84
N ALA A 464 -30.41 7.75 -16.65
CA ALA A 464 -30.56 8.84 -15.69
C ALA A 464 -30.40 8.33 -14.24
N GLN A 465 -30.99 7.17 -13.91
CA GLN A 465 -30.85 6.54 -12.59
C GLN A 465 -29.39 6.19 -12.29
N ALA A 466 -28.64 5.75 -13.29
CA ALA A 466 -27.21 5.43 -13.16
C ALA A 466 -26.29 6.68 -13.18
N GLY A 467 -26.83 7.89 -13.29
CA GLY A 467 -26.07 9.14 -13.36
C GLY A 467 -25.31 9.36 -14.68
N LEU A 468 -25.56 8.54 -15.69
CA LEU A 468 -24.95 8.63 -17.02
C LEU A 468 -25.63 9.67 -17.91
N LEU A 469 -26.85 9.99 -17.61
CA LEU A 469 -27.67 11.03 -18.27
C LEU A 469 -28.24 11.99 -17.21
N PRO A 470 -28.39 13.30 -17.50
CA PRO A 470 -29.10 14.21 -16.62
C PRO A 470 -30.56 13.78 -16.38
N ALA A 471 -31.05 13.92 -15.15
CA ALA A 471 -32.40 13.48 -14.77
C ALA A 471 -33.50 14.16 -15.61
N GLU A 472 -33.27 15.40 -16.00
CA GLU A 472 -34.21 16.20 -16.82
C GLU A 472 -34.46 15.59 -18.22
N LEU A 473 -33.51 14.81 -18.71
CA LEU A 473 -33.60 14.14 -20.01
C LEU A 473 -34.25 12.75 -19.92
N ALA A 474 -34.55 12.24 -18.76
CA ALA A 474 -35.12 10.89 -18.56
C ALA A 474 -36.52 10.73 -19.13
N GLY A 475 -37.30 11.83 -19.22
CA GLY A 475 -38.66 11.86 -19.76
C GLY A 475 -38.77 12.21 -21.24
N GLY A 476 -37.65 12.60 -21.87
CA GLY A 476 -37.61 13.07 -23.25
C GLY A 476 -37.17 12.01 -24.27
N SER A 477 -37.16 12.39 -25.57
CA SER A 477 -36.58 11.58 -26.62
C SER A 477 -35.05 11.72 -26.60
N VAL A 478 -34.35 10.70 -26.11
CA VAL A 478 -32.87 10.64 -26.06
C VAL A 478 -32.36 9.96 -27.34
N SER A 479 -31.50 10.66 -28.09
CA SER A 479 -30.78 10.07 -29.23
C SER A 479 -29.36 9.64 -28.85
N GLY A 480 -28.80 8.71 -29.62
CA GLY A 480 -27.40 8.27 -29.42
C GLY A 480 -26.39 9.44 -29.51
N ARG A 481 -26.64 10.42 -30.41
CA ARG A 481 -25.84 11.65 -30.51
C ARG A 481 -25.88 12.48 -29.23
N LEU A 482 -27.05 12.65 -28.62
CA LEU A 482 -27.20 13.39 -27.36
C LEU A 482 -26.50 12.67 -26.22
N LEU A 483 -26.65 11.36 -26.15
CA LEU A 483 -25.96 10.54 -25.15
C LEU A 483 -24.42 10.69 -25.27
N ARG A 484 -23.86 10.49 -26.48
CA ARG A 484 -22.42 10.66 -26.72
C ARG A 484 -21.92 12.05 -26.36
N SER A 485 -22.61 13.10 -26.76
CA SER A 485 -22.20 14.46 -26.40
C SER A 485 -22.22 14.71 -24.91
N THR A 486 -23.16 14.10 -24.19
CA THR A 486 -23.25 14.17 -22.72
C THR A 486 -22.11 13.40 -22.04
N LEU A 487 -21.82 12.19 -22.51
CA LEU A 487 -20.71 11.36 -22.00
C LEU A 487 -19.35 12.04 -22.24
N ALA A 488 -19.13 12.60 -23.43
CA ALA A 488 -17.90 13.32 -23.76
C ALA A 488 -17.67 14.54 -22.87
N ARG A 489 -18.73 15.26 -22.52
CA ARG A 489 -18.67 16.45 -21.64
C ARG A 489 -18.50 16.10 -20.17
N ARG A 490 -19.29 15.18 -19.64
CA ARG A 490 -19.32 14.81 -18.20
C ARG A 490 -18.26 13.80 -17.82
N LYS A 491 -17.77 12.98 -18.74
CA LYS A 491 -16.77 11.94 -18.58
C LYS A 491 -17.00 10.99 -17.37
N PRO A 492 -18.22 10.49 -17.14
CA PRO A 492 -18.54 9.71 -15.95
C PRO A 492 -17.74 8.42 -15.88
N VAL A 493 -17.58 7.73 -17.00
CA VAL A 493 -16.83 6.45 -17.09
C VAL A 493 -15.33 6.66 -16.84
N THR A 494 -14.76 7.75 -17.38
CA THR A 494 -13.37 8.13 -17.10
C THR A 494 -13.16 8.43 -15.61
N GLY A 495 -14.15 9.07 -14.97
CA GLY A 495 -14.13 9.32 -13.53
C GLY A 495 -14.12 8.03 -12.72
N LEU A 496 -14.99 7.07 -13.05
CA LEU A 496 -15.04 5.77 -12.41
C LEU A 496 -13.73 4.99 -12.58
N LEU A 497 -13.14 4.99 -13.78
CA LEU A 497 -11.90 4.29 -14.02
C LEU A 497 -10.74 4.89 -13.22
N LYS A 498 -10.68 6.23 -13.10
CA LYS A 498 -9.68 6.91 -12.25
C LYS A 498 -9.85 6.56 -10.78
N GLU A 499 -11.09 6.50 -10.30
CA GLU A 499 -11.39 6.13 -8.93
C GLU A 499 -11.00 4.67 -8.63
N VAL A 500 -11.30 3.74 -9.54
CA VAL A 500 -10.84 2.35 -9.44
C VAL A 500 -9.31 2.28 -9.38
N ALA A 501 -8.60 3.02 -10.24
CA ALA A 501 -7.14 3.07 -10.23
C ALA A 501 -6.58 3.61 -8.90
N ARG A 502 -7.18 4.65 -8.35
CA ARG A 502 -6.82 5.20 -7.03
C ARG A 502 -7.01 4.16 -5.93
N LEU A 503 -8.14 3.47 -5.90
CA LEU A 503 -8.47 2.48 -4.89
C LEU A 503 -7.59 1.21 -5.00
N VAL A 504 -7.26 0.75 -6.22
CA VAL A 504 -6.30 -0.33 -6.44
C VAL A 504 -4.94 0.02 -5.86
N ASN A 505 -4.49 1.27 -6.02
CA ASN A 505 -3.23 1.71 -5.44
C ASN A 505 -3.32 1.79 -3.90
N ALA A 506 -4.40 2.34 -3.35
CA ALA A 506 -4.62 2.46 -1.91
C ALA A 506 -4.77 1.10 -1.19
N ALA A 507 -5.26 0.07 -1.89
CA ALA A 507 -5.41 -1.29 -1.35
C ALA A 507 -4.23 -2.23 -1.70
N SER A 508 -3.20 -1.71 -2.37
CA SER A 508 -2.12 -2.51 -2.99
C SER A 508 -1.33 -3.38 -2.00
N GLU A 509 -1.22 -2.98 -0.75
CA GLU A 509 -0.54 -3.74 0.31
C GLU A 509 -1.22 -5.09 0.64
N ARG A 510 -2.50 -5.26 0.28
CA ARG A 510 -3.30 -6.48 0.49
C ARG A 510 -3.52 -7.29 -0.79
N LEU A 511 -3.04 -6.80 -1.91
CA LEU A 511 -3.09 -7.52 -3.18
C LEU A 511 -1.77 -8.26 -3.40
N SER A 512 -1.85 -9.51 -3.85
CA SER A 512 -0.62 -10.24 -4.19
C SER A 512 0.09 -9.55 -5.36
N PRO A 513 1.43 -9.64 -5.46
CA PRO A 513 2.17 -9.01 -6.56
C PRO A 513 1.66 -9.41 -7.95
N SER A 514 1.28 -10.67 -8.14
CA SER A 514 0.72 -11.17 -9.40
C SER A 514 -0.67 -10.58 -9.69
N MET A 515 -1.53 -10.51 -8.68
CA MET A 515 -2.84 -9.87 -8.79
C MET A 515 -2.69 -8.39 -9.15
N LEU A 516 -1.85 -7.66 -8.43
CA LEU A 516 -1.62 -6.23 -8.67
C LEU A 516 -1.09 -5.95 -10.07
N ALA A 517 -0.13 -6.76 -10.57
CA ALA A 517 0.40 -6.63 -11.93
C ALA A 517 -0.69 -6.86 -12.98
N THR A 518 -1.50 -7.91 -12.83
CA THR A 518 -2.58 -8.24 -13.76
C THR A 518 -3.67 -7.16 -13.77
N VAL A 519 -4.09 -6.69 -12.59
CA VAL A 519 -5.10 -5.64 -12.44
C VAL A 519 -4.62 -4.33 -13.05
N ARG A 520 -3.36 -3.93 -12.80
CA ARG A 520 -2.77 -2.72 -13.40
C ARG A 520 -2.66 -2.81 -14.91
N PHE A 521 -2.25 -3.96 -15.43
CA PHE A 521 -2.19 -4.17 -16.87
C PHE A 521 -3.58 -4.02 -17.51
N ALA A 522 -4.60 -4.66 -16.95
CA ALA A 522 -5.96 -4.55 -17.46
C ALA A 522 -6.54 -3.12 -17.32
N LEU A 523 -6.22 -2.40 -16.23
CA LEU A 523 -6.56 -0.99 -16.06
C LEU A 523 -5.90 -0.09 -17.11
N HIS A 524 -4.63 -0.35 -17.42
CA HIS A 524 -3.91 0.40 -18.43
C HIS A 524 -4.55 0.19 -19.82
N GLN A 525 -4.85 -1.05 -20.18
CA GLN A 525 -5.56 -1.35 -21.44
C GLN A 525 -6.93 -0.65 -21.51
N ALA A 526 -7.71 -0.68 -20.43
CA ALA A 526 -9.00 0.02 -20.38
C ALA A 526 -8.83 1.55 -20.50
N SER A 527 -7.76 2.11 -19.94
CA SER A 527 -7.45 3.55 -20.04
C SER A 527 -7.02 3.96 -21.45
N GLU A 528 -6.20 3.16 -22.13
CA GLU A 528 -5.77 3.41 -23.51
C GLU A 528 -6.93 3.29 -24.50
N ALA A 529 -7.92 2.45 -24.23
CA ALA A 529 -9.10 2.30 -25.06
C ALA A 529 -10.08 3.50 -24.97
N LEU A 530 -9.99 4.34 -23.92
CA LEU A 530 -10.93 5.45 -23.68
C LEU A 530 -11.18 6.40 -24.87
N PRO A 531 -10.20 6.71 -25.74
CA PRO A 531 -10.44 7.60 -26.88
C PRO A 531 -11.45 7.03 -27.89
N ASN A 532 -11.65 5.72 -27.94
CA ASN A 532 -12.57 5.05 -28.84
C ASN A 532 -13.67 4.31 -28.06
N GLU A 533 -14.90 4.79 -28.14
CA GLU A 533 -16.06 4.21 -27.42
C GLU A 533 -16.32 2.74 -27.77
N GLU A 534 -16.08 2.33 -29.02
CA GLU A 534 -16.30 0.94 -29.46
C GLU A 534 -15.37 -0.06 -28.78
N THR A 535 -14.15 0.36 -28.46
CA THR A 535 -13.15 -0.47 -27.78
C THR A 535 -13.15 -0.25 -26.27
N ALA A 536 -13.51 0.93 -25.81
CA ALA A 536 -13.46 1.31 -24.39
C ALA A 536 -14.41 0.49 -23.53
N LEU A 537 -15.69 0.39 -23.90
CA LEU A 537 -16.69 -0.32 -23.11
C LEU A 537 -16.39 -1.84 -22.98
N PRO A 538 -16.05 -2.56 -24.06
CA PRO A 538 -15.61 -3.96 -23.95
C PRO A 538 -14.35 -4.12 -23.10
N SER A 539 -13.37 -3.20 -23.19
CA SER A 539 -12.13 -3.24 -22.40
C SER A 539 -12.42 -3.05 -20.90
N MET A 540 -13.38 -2.21 -20.54
CA MET A 540 -13.81 -2.05 -19.14
C MET A 540 -14.52 -3.28 -18.60
N LEU A 541 -15.35 -3.94 -19.40
CA LEU A 541 -15.96 -5.22 -19.00
C LEU A 541 -14.91 -6.32 -18.87
N SER A 542 -13.93 -6.37 -19.76
CA SER A 542 -12.79 -7.28 -19.65
C SER A 542 -11.98 -7.03 -18.39
N PHE A 543 -11.73 -5.76 -18.05
CA PHE A 543 -11.10 -5.39 -16.79
C PHE A 543 -11.91 -5.88 -15.59
N ALA A 544 -13.21 -5.61 -15.53
CA ALA A 544 -14.07 -6.00 -14.42
C ALA A 544 -14.11 -7.54 -14.24
N ALA A 545 -14.17 -8.30 -15.35
CA ALA A 545 -14.12 -9.74 -15.34
C ALA A 545 -12.76 -10.28 -14.88
N THR A 546 -11.67 -9.69 -15.36
CA THR A 546 -10.30 -10.03 -14.93
C THR A 546 -10.13 -9.78 -13.43
N PHE A 547 -10.57 -8.61 -12.94
CA PHE A 547 -10.51 -8.27 -11.53
C PHE A 547 -11.31 -9.26 -10.67
N ALA A 548 -12.55 -9.58 -11.08
CA ALA A 548 -13.41 -10.52 -10.37
C ALA A 548 -12.78 -11.92 -10.30
N GLY A 549 -12.26 -12.42 -11.41
CA GLY A 549 -11.62 -13.74 -11.49
C GLY A 549 -10.36 -13.82 -10.62
N ILE A 550 -9.46 -12.85 -10.75
CA ILE A 550 -8.20 -12.88 -10.01
C ILE A 550 -8.42 -12.64 -8.50
N ALA A 551 -9.39 -11.83 -8.11
CA ALA A 551 -9.77 -11.66 -6.72
C ALA A 551 -10.32 -12.96 -6.13
N ALA A 552 -11.14 -13.70 -6.92
CA ALA A 552 -11.66 -14.98 -6.52
C ALA A 552 -10.59 -16.05 -6.30
N GLU A 553 -9.50 -16.04 -7.08
CA GLU A 553 -8.46 -17.07 -7.05
C GLU A 553 -7.26 -16.72 -6.15
N ASN A 554 -6.93 -15.43 -6.01
CA ASN A 554 -5.67 -15.00 -5.39
C ASN A 554 -5.81 -14.35 -4.02
N MET A 555 -7.03 -13.99 -3.58
CA MET A 555 -7.23 -13.41 -2.25
C MET A 555 -7.64 -14.48 -1.24
N SER A 556 -6.99 -14.46 -0.06
CA SER A 556 -7.46 -15.25 1.09
C SER A 556 -8.88 -14.83 1.46
N ARG A 557 -9.72 -15.80 1.84
CA ARG A 557 -11.11 -15.55 2.24
C ARG A 557 -11.19 -14.97 3.66
N ASP A 558 -10.31 -14.04 4.00
CA ASP A 558 -10.23 -13.33 5.27
C ASP A 558 -10.91 -11.95 5.22
N GLY A 559 -10.68 -11.12 6.25
CA GLY A 559 -11.31 -9.82 6.40
C GLY A 559 -11.20 -8.93 5.16
N GLY A 560 -10.04 -8.86 4.51
CA GLY A 560 -9.86 -8.02 3.31
C GLY A 560 -10.76 -8.42 2.15
N TRP A 561 -10.84 -9.73 1.88
CA TRP A 561 -11.71 -10.25 0.83
C TRP A 561 -13.20 -10.04 1.17
N LEU A 562 -13.58 -10.19 2.44
CA LEU A 562 -14.98 -10.02 2.86
C LEU A 562 -15.48 -8.60 2.57
N PHE A 563 -14.67 -7.57 2.84
CA PHE A 563 -15.06 -6.18 2.53
C PHE A 563 -15.12 -5.91 1.04
N LEU A 564 -14.16 -6.41 0.26
CA LEU A 564 -14.19 -6.32 -1.20
C LEU A 564 -15.47 -6.96 -1.77
N GLU A 565 -15.79 -8.16 -1.30
CA GLU A 565 -16.99 -8.90 -1.75
C GLU A 565 -18.28 -8.21 -1.32
N MET A 566 -18.38 -7.74 -0.07
CA MET A 566 -19.52 -6.93 0.37
C MET A 566 -19.76 -5.70 -0.50
N GLY A 567 -18.70 -4.95 -0.80
CA GLY A 567 -18.80 -3.78 -1.69
C GLY A 567 -19.37 -4.16 -3.04
N ARG A 568 -18.87 -5.24 -3.64
CA ARG A 568 -19.38 -5.76 -4.92
C ARG A 568 -20.86 -6.15 -4.84
N ARG A 569 -21.25 -6.90 -3.81
CA ARG A 569 -22.61 -7.41 -3.68
C ARG A 569 -23.63 -6.31 -3.38
N LEU A 570 -23.27 -5.35 -2.54
CA LEU A 570 -24.10 -4.17 -2.29
C LEU A 570 -24.35 -3.38 -3.57
N GLU A 571 -23.32 -2.99 -4.30
CA GLU A 571 -23.45 -2.19 -5.51
C GLU A 571 -24.26 -2.91 -6.58
N ARG A 572 -24.00 -4.23 -6.79
CA ARG A 572 -24.78 -5.02 -7.76
C ARG A 572 -26.22 -5.16 -7.35
N GLY A 573 -26.52 -5.40 -6.08
CA GLY A 573 -27.89 -5.49 -5.56
C GLY A 573 -28.64 -4.17 -5.69
N GLU A 574 -28.03 -3.05 -5.35
CA GLU A 574 -28.61 -1.71 -5.49
C GLU A 574 -28.90 -1.36 -6.96
N THR A 575 -27.93 -1.58 -7.84
CA THR A 575 -28.06 -1.28 -9.28
C THR A 575 -29.12 -2.17 -9.94
N LEU A 576 -29.13 -3.45 -9.60
CA LEU A 576 -30.12 -4.40 -10.13
C LEU A 576 -31.53 -4.03 -9.67
N SER A 577 -31.74 -3.80 -8.37
CA SER A 577 -33.07 -3.45 -7.84
C SER A 577 -33.58 -2.12 -8.41
N ALA A 578 -32.71 -1.11 -8.55
CA ALA A 578 -33.08 0.17 -9.14
C ALA A 578 -33.44 0.05 -10.64
N SER A 579 -32.66 -0.74 -11.40
CA SER A 579 -32.95 -0.97 -12.82
C SER A 579 -34.25 -1.75 -13.01
N LEU A 580 -34.47 -2.84 -12.26
CA LEU A 580 -35.68 -3.64 -12.34
C LEU A 580 -36.94 -2.86 -11.91
N ALA A 581 -36.83 -1.97 -10.92
CA ALA A 581 -37.90 -1.07 -10.52
C ALA A 581 -38.38 -0.15 -11.69
N ILE A 582 -37.47 0.22 -12.58
CA ILE A 582 -37.77 0.99 -13.78
C ILE A 582 -38.32 0.10 -14.89
N LEU A 583 -37.64 -1.01 -15.16
CA LEU A 583 -37.89 -1.89 -16.29
C LEU A 583 -39.22 -2.68 -16.15
N LEU A 584 -39.58 -3.03 -14.93
CA LEU A 584 -40.79 -3.80 -14.62
C LEU A 584 -41.95 -2.92 -14.15
N ASN A 585 -41.83 -1.59 -14.33
CA ASN A 585 -42.88 -0.61 -14.00
C ASN A 585 -43.50 -0.02 -15.28
N GLY A 586 -44.74 -0.33 -15.52
CA GLY A 586 -45.46 0.24 -16.62
C GLY A 586 -46.66 -0.58 -17.11
N PRO A 587 -47.36 -0.07 -18.12
CA PRO A 587 -48.47 -0.79 -18.74
C PRO A 587 -47.98 -2.04 -19.48
N PRO A 588 -48.89 -2.98 -19.82
CA PRO A 588 -48.52 -4.28 -20.43
C PRO A 588 -47.62 -4.15 -21.67
N GLU A 589 -47.77 -3.09 -22.47
CA GLU A 589 -46.98 -2.83 -23.68
C GLU A 589 -45.49 -2.55 -23.40
N ARG A 590 -45.15 -2.18 -22.15
CA ARG A 590 -43.78 -1.93 -21.72
C ARG A 590 -43.16 -3.10 -20.94
N LEU A 591 -43.94 -4.06 -20.51
CA LEU A 591 -43.44 -5.18 -19.72
C LEU A 591 -42.55 -6.09 -20.55
N GLU A 592 -42.90 -6.40 -21.80
CA GLU A 592 -42.06 -7.26 -22.63
C GLU A 592 -40.67 -6.64 -22.91
N PRO A 593 -40.58 -5.37 -23.40
CA PRO A 593 -39.28 -4.70 -23.54
C PRO A 593 -38.50 -4.60 -22.23
N GLY A 594 -39.18 -4.33 -21.13
CA GLY A 594 -38.55 -4.23 -19.81
C GLY A 594 -37.98 -5.56 -19.31
N MET A 595 -38.71 -6.66 -19.52
CA MET A 595 -38.22 -8.01 -19.17
C MET A 595 -37.01 -8.40 -20.02
N ALA A 596 -37.04 -8.16 -21.33
CA ALA A 596 -35.93 -8.43 -22.24
C ALA A 596 -34.67 -7.64 -21.84
N LEU A 597 -34.81 -6.33 -21.59
CA LEU A 597 -33.72 -5.49 -21.10
C LEU A 597 -33.18 -5.93 -19.75
N GLY A 598 -34.06 -6.38 -18.83
CA GLY A 598 -33.67 -6.85 -17.50
C GLY A 598 -32.78 -8.09 -17.55
N ILE A 599 -33.13 -9.08 -18.38
CA ILE A 599 -32.34 -10.31 -18.59
C ILE A 599 -30.99 -9.96 -19.25
N GLU A 600 -30.98 -9.05 -20.23
CA GLU A 600 -29.77 -8.65 -20.94
C GLU A 600 -28.81 -7.85 -20.03
N LEU A 601 -29.30 -6.89 -19.25
CA LEU A 601 -28.51 -6.16 -18.25
C LEU A 601 -27.92 -7.09 -17.19
N ALA A 602 -28.68 -8.13 -16.82
CA ALA A 602 -28.20 -9.14 -15.87
C ALA A 602 -27.31 -10.21 -16.52
N ASP A 603 -26.94 -10.06 -17.81
CA ASP A 603 -26.10 -11.06 -18.54
C ASP A 603 -26.65 -12.48 -18.43
N SER A 604 -27.95 -12.63 -18.45
CA SER A 604 -28.66 -13.89 -18.18
C SER A 604 -29.42 -14.44 -19.40
N VAL A 605 -29.21 -13.84 -20.59
CA VAL A 605 -29.95 -14.21 -21.83
C VAL A 605 -29.79 -15.69 -22.14
N LEU A 606 -28.54 -16.17 -22.26
CA LEU A 606 -28.27 -17.57 -22.60
C LEU A 606 -28.88 -18.52 -21.55
N SER A 607 -28.72 -18.21 -20.29
CA SER A 607 -29.24 -19.04 -19.19
C SER A 607 -30.78 -19.08 -19.19
N TYR A 608 -31.41 -17.96 -19.59
CA TYR A 608 -32.85 -17.86 -19.73
C TYR A 608 -33.34 -18.70 -20.92
N ASP A 609 -32.73 -18.53 -22.09
CA ASP A 609 -33.10 -19.22 -23.32
C ASP A 609 -32.99 -20.73 -23.18
N LEU A 610 -31.91 -21.22 -22.53
CA LEU A 610 -31.72 -22.65 -22.27
C LEU A 610 -32.78 -23.25 -21.34
N ARG A 611 -33.32 -22.46 -20.38
CA ARG A 611 -34.32 -22.93 -19.41
C ARG A 611 -35.76 -22.77 -19.88
N HIS A 612 -36.02 -21.73 -20.71
CA HIS A 612 -37.36 -21.30 -21.05
C HIS A 612 -37.62 -21.16 -22.58
N ALA A 613 -36.70 -21.72 -23.40
CA ALA A 613 -36.81 -21.71 -24.87
C ALA A 613 -37.05 -20.30 -25.47
N GLY A 614 -36.52 -19.26 -24.82
CA GLY A 614 -36.67 -17.86 -25.27
C GLY A 614 -38.06 -17.27 -25.07
N ILE A 615 -39.02 -17.97 -24.45
CA ILE A 615 -40.38 -17.46 -24.23
C ILE A 615 -40.38 -16.51 -23.05
N LEU A 616 -40.48 -15.20 -23.31
CA LEU A 616 -40.55 -14.18 -22.28
C LEU A 616 -41.91 -14.22 -21.54
N ALA A 617 -41.86 -14.53 -20.24
CA ALA A 617 -43.03 -14.48 -19.36
C ALA A 617 -42.62 -13.90 -17.98
N PRO A 618 -43.51 -13.18 -17.29
CA PRO A 618 -43.16 -12.52 -16.03
C PRO A 618 -42.64 -13.46 -14.97
N ALA A 619 -43.29 -14.58 -14.69
CA ALA A 619 -42.91 -15.48 -13.61
C ALA A 619 -41.49 -16.10 -13.77
N PRO A 620 -41.09 -16.66 -14.95
CA PRO A 620 -39.72 -17.15 -15.14
C PRO A 620 -38.67 -16.05 -15.07
N VAL A 621 -38.96 -14.85 -15.63
CA VAL A 621 -38.03 -13.71 -15.58
C VAL A 621 -37.79 -13.27 -14.14
N LEU A 622 -38.85 -13.11 -13.36
CA LEU A 622 -38.77 -12.71 -11.95
C LEU A 622 -38.10 -13.79 -11.10
N ALA A 623 -38.41 -15.06 -11.34
CA ALA A 623 -37.74 -16.17 -10.66
C ALA A 623 -36.21 -16.13 -10.90
N MET A 624 -35.77 -15.93 -12.14
CA MET A 624 -34.35 -15.87 -12.50
C MET A 624 -33.62 -14.66 -11.93
N LEU A 625 -34.23 -13.46 -12.00
CA LEU A 625 -33.57 -12.21 -11.63
C LEU A 625 -33.71 -11.88 -10.14
N LEU A 626 -34.76 -12.33 -9.47
CA LEU A 626 -35.00 -12.02 -8.06
C LEU A 626 -34.69 -13.19 -7.12
N ALA A 627 -35.07 -14.41 -7.47
CA ALA A 627 -35.12 -15.53 -6.51
C ALA A 627 -34.08 -16.62 -6.73
N ASP A 628 -33.49 -16.76 -7.92
CA ASP A 628 -32.56 -17.88 -8.21
C ASP A 628 -31.25 -17.76 -7.44
N PRO A 629 -30.97 -18.61 -6.42
CA PRO A 629 -29.73 -18.57 -5.65
C PRO A 629 -28.51 -19.09 -6.45
N GLY A 630 -28.75 -19.79 -7.56
CA GLY A 630 -27.71 -20.29 -8.45
C GLY A 630 -27.31 -19.29 -9.54
N ASN A 631 -28.03 -18.19 -9.70
CA ASN A 631 -27.68 -17.14 -10.64
C ASN A 631 -26.86 -16.03 -9.94
N PRO A 632 -25.54 -15.88 -10.21
CA PRO A 632 -24.72 -14.83 -9.60
C PRO A 632 -25.16 -13.39 -9.90
N ARG A 633 -26.15 -13.23 -10.80
CA ARG A 633 -26.75 -11.96 -11.19
C ARG A 633 -28.12 -11.71 -10.57
N SER A 634 -28.69 -12.69 -9.83
CA SER A 634 -29.97 -12.49 -9.14
C SER A 634 -29.84 -11.67 -7.86
N LEU A 635 -30.94 -11.04 -7.44
CA LEU A 635 -30.99 -10.27 -6.20
C LEU A 635 -30.84 -11.16 -4.96
N ALA A 636 -31.46 -12.33 -4.96
CA ALA A 636 -31.31 -13.31 -3.86
C ALA A 636 -29.86 -13.74 -3.67
N TYR A 637 -29.12 -13.97 -4.75
CA TYR A 637 -27.70 -14.33 -4.65
C TYR A 637 -26.89 -13.20 -3.99
N GLN A 638 -27.15 -11.92 -4.36
CA GLN A 638 -26.42 -10.80 -3.73
C GLN A 638 -26.69 -10.75 -2.23
N CYS A 639 -27.94 -10.86 -1.82
CA CYS A 639 -28.32 -10.83 -0.41
C CYS A 639 -27.78 -12.03 0.38
N THR A 640 -27.75 -13.22 -0.21
CA THR A 640 -27.19 -14.43 0.41
C THR A 640 -25.68 -14.29 0.63
N ALA A 641 -24.95 -13.76 -0.37
CA ALA A 641 -23.52 -13.52 -0.26
C ALA A 641 -23.20 -12.43 0.78
N LEU A 642 -24.00 -11.36 0.84
CA LEU A 642 -23.92 -10.34 1.88
C LEU A 642 -24.13 -10.90 3.28
N HIS A 643 -25.18 -11.71 3.48
CA HIS A 643 -25.43 -12.39 4.74
C HIS A 643 -24.21 -13.19 5.20
N SER A 644 -23.67 -14.03 4.32
CA SER A 644 -22.48 -14.85 4.64
C SER A 644 -21.24 -14.02 4.99
N CYS A 645 -21.01 -12.89 4.30
CA CYS A 645 -19.88 -11.99 4.62
C CYS A 645 -20.05 -11.33 5.99
N LEU A 646 -21.27 -10.84 6.30
CA LEU A 646 -21.59 -10.15 7.55
C LEU A 646 -21.55 -11.10 8.75
N GLU A 647 -22.09 -12.32 8.61
CA GLU A 647 -22.01 -13.37 9.63
C GLU A 647 -20.55 -13.70 9.99
N ARG A 648 -19.69 -13.86 9.00
CA ARG A 648 -18.25 -14.12 9.20
C ARG A 648 -17.50 -12.96 9.84
N LEU A 649 -18.01 -11.74 9.75
CA LEU A 649 -17.46 -10.55 10.42
C LEU A 649 -18.07 -10.33 11.82
N GLY A 650 -18.98 -11.20 12.28
CA GLY A 650 -19.69 -11.06 13.56
C GLY A 650 -20.66 -9.88 13.60
N ALA A 651 -21.22 -9.51 12.44
CA ALA A 651 -22.21 -8.45 12.31
C ALA A 651 -23.62 -9.03 12.20
N ASP A 652 -24.07 -9.73 13.25
CA ASP A 652 -25.26 -10.58 13.24
C ASP A 652 -26.56 -9.84 12.87
N ASP A 653 -26.77 -8.63 13.39
CA ASP A 653 -27.95 -7.80 13.08
C ASP A 653 -27.98 -7.36 11.61
N ASP A 654 -26.81 -7.04 11.07
CA ASP A 654 -26.65 -6.67 9.67
C ASP A 654 -26.78 -7.91 8.75
N ALA A 655 -26.29 -9.06 9.19
CA ALA A 655 -26.46 -10.35 8.51
C ALA A 655 -27.94 -10.74 8.46
N GLU A 656 -28.68 -10.60 9.56
CA GLU A 656 -30.13 -10.84 9.59
C GLU A 656 -30.88 -9.88 8.66
N SER A 657 -30.48 -8.60 8.61
CA SER A 657 -31.05 -7.64 7.66
C SER A 657 -30.86 -8.10 6.20
N ALA A 658 -29.67 -8.60 5.83
CA ALA A 658 -29.40 -9.14 4.50
C ALA A 658 -30.24 -10.38 4.20
N ARG A 659 -30.44 -11.28 5.21
CA ARG A 659 -31.30 -12.46 5.10
C ARG A 659 -32.77 -12.08 4.85
N LEU A 660 -33.29 -11.08 5.55
CA LEU A 660 -34.65 -10.59 5.34
C LEU A 660 -34.85 -10.00 3.95
N LEU A 661 -33.83 -9.25 3.42
CA LEU A 661 -33.84 -8.75 2.05
C LEU A 661 -33.86 -9.89 1.01
N GLN A 662 -33.13 -10.96 1.25
CA GLN A 662 -33.13 -12.16 0.42
C GLN A 662 -34.52 -12.79 0.38
N GLN A 663 -35.14 -12.97 1.53
CA GLN A 663 -36.48 -13.55 1.63
C GLN A 663 -37.52 -12.70 0.91
N GLU A 664 -37.42 -11.37 1.01
CA GLU A 664 -38.31 -10.45 0.32
C GLU A 664 -38.14 -10.53 -1.20
N ALA A 665 -36.89 -10.59 -1.69
CA ALA A 665 -36.60 -10.78 -3.11
C ALA A 665 -37.25 -12.07 -3.65
N VAL A 666 -37.16 -13.17 -2.90
CA VAL A 666 -37.81 -14.44 -3.24
C VAL A 666 -39.34 -14.31 -3.25
N ASN A 667 -39.91 -13.63 -2.25
CA ASN A 667 -41.38 -13.45 -2.17
C ASN A 667 -41.90 -12.55 -3.32
N LEU A 668 -41.09 -11.55 -3.76
CA LEU A 668 -41.45 -10.68 -4.89
C LEU A 668 -41.48 -11.44 -6.22
N ALA A 669 -40.69 -12.49 -6.39
CA ALA A 669 -40.71 -13.30 -7.61
C ALA A 669 -42.06 -14.02 -7.86
N GLY A 670 -42.87 -14.19 -6.84
CA GLY A 670 -44.24 -14.73 -6.95
C GLY A 670 -45.32 -13.71 -7.34
N ARG A 671 -44.94 -12.40 -7.46
CA ARG A 671 -45.87 -11.31 -7.83
C ARG A 671 -45.74 -10.97 -9.30
N THR A 672 -46.86 -10.61 -9.95
CA THR A 672 -46.86 -10.23 -11.37
C THR A 672 -47.15 -8.73 -11.60
N SER A 673 -47.44 -8.00 -10.53
CA SER A 673 -47.76 -6.55 -10.59
C SER A 673 -47.21 -5.80 -9.39
N GLU A 674 -47.15 -4.47 -9.49
CA GLU A 674 -46.71 -3.56 -8.41
C GLU A 674 -45.32 -3.85 -7.86
N LEU A 675 -44.37 -4.14 -8.74
CA LEU A 675 -43.00 -4.52 -8.36
C LEU A 675 -42.10 -3.30 -8.09
N ALA A 676 -42.40 -2.14 -8.68
CA ALA A 676 -41.50 -0.99 -8.66
C ALA A 676 -41.22 -0.46 -7.24
N ALA A 677 -42.27 -0.27 -6.43
CA ALA A 677 -42.11 0.27 -5.07
C ALA A 677 -41.37 -0.69 -4.14
N PRO A 678 -41.68 -2.01 -4.07
CA PRO A 678 -40.91 -2.96 -3.29
C PRO A 678 -39.43 -3.09 -3.73
N LEU A 679 -39.14 -3.12 -5.04
CA LEU A 679 -37.78 -3.18 -5.56
C LEU A 679 -36.98 -1.92 -5.19
N SER A 680 -37.61 -0.74 -5.31
CA SER A 680 -37.00 0.50 -4.83
C SER A 680 -36.74 0.49 -3.33
N GLY A 681 -37.65 -0.13 -2.56
CA GLY A 681 -37.50 -0.34 -1.12
C GLY A 681 -36.33 -1.25 -0.75
N ILE A 682 -36.13 -2.35 -1.49
CA ILE A 682 -34.95 -3.20 -1.32
C ILE A 682 -33.67 -2.42 -1.60
N GLY A 683 -33.60 -1.68 -2.71
CA GLY A 683 -32.45 -0.86 -3.04
C GLY A 683 -32.13 0.20 -1.98
N ALA A 684 -33.17 0.84 -1.40
CA ALA A 684 -32.99 1.79 -0.30
C ALA A 684 -32.41 1.13 0.95
N ARG A 685 -32.88 -0.06 1.31
CA ARG A 685 -32.37 -0.82 2.48
C ARG A 685 -30.96 -1.36 2.26
N LEU A 686 -30.58 -1.73 1.04
CA LEU A 686 -29.19 -2.08 0.71
C LEU A 686 -28.28 -0.88 0.91
N ARG A 687 -28.71 0.33 0.54
CA ARG A 687 -27.95 1.57 0.86
C ARG A 687 -27.82 1.80 2.35
N LEU A 688 -28.90 1.67 3.11
CA LEU A 688 -28.85 1.77 4.58
C LEU A 688 -27.93 0.72 5.20
N LEU A 689 -27.92 -0.50 4.66
CA LEU A 689 -26.99 -1.55 5.09
C LEU A 689 -25.53 -1.14 4.80
N SER A 690 -25.26 -0.54 3.63
CA SER A 690 -23.95 0.01 3.31
C SER A 690 -23.53 1.09 4.31
N ASP A 691 -24.43 2.01 4.69
CA ASP A 691 -24.16 3.07 5.67
C ASP A 691 -23.91 2.51 7.08
N ARG A 692 -24.62 1.44 7.47
CA ARG A 692 -24.37 0.74 8.74
C ARG A 692 -23.02 0.04 8.75
N VAL A 693 -22.66 -0.67 7.68
CA VAL A 693 -21.33 -1.26 7.50
C VAL A 693 -20.25 -0.21 7.63
N HIS A 694 -20.42 0.94 6.97
CA HIS A 694 -19.47 2.04 7.04
C HIS A 694 -19.32 2.57 8.48
N ARG A 695 -20.42 2.83 9.16
CA ARG A 695 -20.39 3.32 10.57
C ARG A 695 -19.78 2.29 11.51
N ARG A 696 -20.12 1.01 11.37
CA ARG A 696 -19.66 -0.06 12.24
C ARG A 696 -18.16 -0.32 12.13
N PHE A 697 -17.61 -0.35 10.92
CA PHE A 697 -16.24 -0.81 10.67
C PHE A 697 -15.25 0.29 10.34
N PHE A 698 -15.71 1.43 9.82
CA PHE A 698 -14.81 2.47 9.30
C PHE A 698 -14.89 3.78 10.07
N THR A 699 -15.95 4.02 10.83
CA THR A 699 -16.11 5.21 11.65
C THR A 699 -15.94 4.85 13.12
N LEU A 700 -14.76 5.11 13.67
CA LEU A 700 -14.54 4.96 15.13
C LEU A 700 -15.02 6.24 15.82
N LEU A 701 -16.27 6.26 16.22
CA LEU A 701 -16.78 7.28 17.12
C LEU A 701 -16.21 7.03 18.54
N PRO A 702 -15.82 8.08 19.29
CA PRO A 702 -15.52 7.95 20.70
C PRO A 702 -16.72 7.36 21.46
N GLU A 703 -16.49 6.45 22.41
CA GLU A 703 -17.57 5.84 23.23
C GLU A 703 -18.49 6.86 23.90
N ALA A 704 -17.98 8.05 24.24
CA ALA A 704 -18.77 9.15 24.78
C ALA A 704 -19.91 9.63 23.85
N HIS A 705 -19.68 9.62 22.54
CA HIS A 705 -20.75 10.00 21.59
C HIS A 705 -21.75 8.86 21.34
N GLN A 706 -21.37 7.60 21.55
CA GLN A 706 -22.32 6.49 21.48
C GLN A 706 -23.30 6.51 22.65
N LEU A 707 -22.85 6.90 23.85
CA LEU A 707 -23.71 7.05 25.04
C LEU A 707 -24.68 8.23 24.90
N GLU A 708 -24.22 9.37 24.34
CA GLU A 708 -25.08 10.54 24.10
C GLU A 708 -26.16 10.27 23.03
N ASP A 709 -25.84 9.48 21.99
CA ASP A 709 -26.80 9.09 20.95
C ASP A 709 -27.84 8.07 21.46
N GLU A 710 -27.46 7.13 22.35
CA GLU A 710 -28.39 6.21 23.00
C GLU A 710 -29.29 6.92 24.00
N GLU A 711 -28.77 7.84 24.84
CA GLU A 711 -29.55 8.65 25.75
C GLU A 711 -30.51 9.63 25.04
N MET A 712 -30.07 10.20 23.87
CA MET A 712 -30.96 11.06 23.06
C MET A 712 -32.07 10.26 22.36
N LEU A 713 -31.82 9.01 21.97
CA LEU A 713 -32.80 8.13 21.36
C LEU A 713 -33.81 7.62 22.41
N GLU A 714 -33.39 7.32 23.65
CA GLU A 714 -34.28 6.99 24.75
C GLU A 714 -35.12 8.19 25.22
N ALA A 715 -34.57 9.40 25.20
CA ALA A 715 -35.28 10.63 25.54
C ALA A 715 -36.29 11.09 24.48
N ALA A 716 -36.20 10.55 23.24
CA ALA A 716 -37.11 10.84 22.12
C ALA A 716 -38.23 9.80 21.96
N GLN A 717 -38.25 8.73 22.75
CA GLN A 717 -39.36 7.77 22.88
C GLN A 717 -40.24 8.14 24.11
#